data_bbaee14ff3bdc8084fb2b7be7a803d8c
#
_entry.id   bbaee14ff3bdc8084fb2b7be7a803d8c
#
_cell.length_a   1.000
_cell.length_b   1.000
_cell.length_c   1.000
_cell.angle_alpha   90.00
_cell.angle_beta   90.00
_cell.angle_gamma   90.00
#
_symmetry.space_group_name_H-M   'P 1'
#
loop_
_entity.id
_entity.type
_entity.pdbx_description
1 polymer ?
#
loop_
_entity_poly.entity_id
_entity_poly.type
_entity_poly.pdbx_seq_one_letter_code
_entity_poly.pdbx_strand_id
1 'polypeptide(L)'
;MIFALAGNQNCGKTTLFNQLTGSNQHVGNFPGVTVDQKSGEVRGQKDCTVVDLPGIYSIRPYTPEEIVTRDFILNQKPDGIINIVDATNIERNLYLTLQLMEMRIPMVLALNMMDEVTANGGTIDVKGMSKALGIPVVPISAVKNEGVDELIRTAVNTAKNRVYPSVYDFCTPGPVHRCIHAVVHQIEDHAEAARLPVRFAATKLIEDDADIRDRLELDQNELELLEHSVTEMETECGMDRNAALADMRYNFIEGVCDTTVVKCRASRERQRSEAIDRIVTNKYLALPIFFGIMLAIFYLTFNVFGAFLSDLLAAGIDALTVVVDTALTAYGLNPVVHSLVIDGIFAGVGSVLSFLPIIVVLFFFLSILEDTGYMARVAFVMDQLLRKIGLSGRSIVPMLVGFGCSVPAIMATRTLASERDRRMTILLTPFMSCSAKIPIYGVFTAAFFPDHAALVMIALYVTGILVGIVAAKVLGVTAFQGNPVPFVMELPNYRFPSAKSVGQLCWDKAKDFLTRAFTIIFVATIVVWFLQTFDTRLNLVADSANSLLATVGAWIAPLFAPLGFGDWRVSTSLITGFIAKESVISTLGILTGAGADVTVEALGSLFSPVTAVSFLVFTLLYTPCVAAISAVKRELGSGWKAAGVALSQCAVAWVVSFLVYHIALLIV
;
A
#
# COMPACT_ATOMS: atom_id res chain seq x y z
N MET A 1 32.94 14.82 10.81
CA MET A 1 31.65 15.41 11.21
C MET A 1 30.54 14.73 10.46
N ILE A 2 29.42 14.41 11.14
CA ILE A 2 28.25 13.77 10.55
C ILE A 2 27.11 14.80 10.47
N PHE A 3 26.61 15.04 9.26
CA PHE A 3 25.46 15.89 9.02
C PHE A 3 24.24 15.07 8.67
N ALA A 4 23.12 15.35 9.33
CA ALA A 4 21.81 14.79 8.97
C ALA A 4 21.13 15.70 7.93
N LEU A 5 20.80 15.17 6.77
CA LEU A 5 19.99 15.88 5.78
C LEU A 5 18.52 15.55 6.00
N ALA A 6 17.77 16.51 6.53
CA ALA A 6 16.37 16.39 6.89
C ALA A 6 15.49 17.33 6.07
N GLY A 7 14.28 16.95 5.76
CA GLY A 7 13.32 17.78 5.02
C GLY A 7 12.08 17.02 4.62
N ASN A 8 11.09 17.74 4.11
CA ASN A 8 9.82 17.18 3.68
C ASN A 8 9.98 16.30 2.43
N GLN A 9 8.96 15.51 2.13
CA GLN A 9 8.92 14.82 0.84
C GLN A 9 8.85 15.86 -0.29
N ASN A 10 9.54 15.58 -1.40
CA ASN A 10 9.59 16.42 -2.60
C ASN A 10 10.27 17.81 -2.46
N CYS A 11 10.90 18.14 -1.35
CA CYS A 11 11.65 19.39 -1.18
C CYS A 11 12.99 19.44 -1.95
N GLY A 12 13.35 18.39 -2.70
CA GLY A 12 14.61 18.30 -3.45
C GLY A 12 15.78 17.69 -2.67
N LYS A 13 15.52 16.98 -1.57
CA LYS A 13 16.52 16.37 -0.67
C LYS A 13 17.49 15.43 -1.41
N THR A 14 16.98 14.47 -2.17
CA THR A 14 17.81 13.54 -2.93
C THR A 14 18.67 14.24 -4.00
N THR A 15 18.14 15.30 -4.62
CA THR A 15 18.90 16.12 -5.57
C THR A 15 20.06 16.81 -4.88
N LEU A 16 19.81 17.44 -3.72
CA LEU A 16 20.87 18.06 -2.93
C LEU A 16 21.90 17.05 -2.44
N PHE A 17 21.47 15.90 -1.94
CA PHE A 17 22.36 14.81 -1.52
C PHE A 17 23.30 14.38 -2.63
N ASN A 18 22.78 14.20 -3.86
CA ASN A 18 23.59 13.84 -5.03
C ASN A 18 24.58 14.95 -5.42
N GLN A 19 24.24 16.22 -5.28
CA GLN A 19 25.15 17.34 -5.50
C GLN A 19 26.27 17.37 -4.45
N LEU A 20 25.94 17.11 -3.19
CA LEU A 20 26.89 17.11 -2.08
C LEU A 20 27.89 15.96 -2.15
N THR A 21 27.43 14.73 -2.50
CA THR A 21 28.24 13.50 -2.38
C THR A 21 28.76 12.98 -3.71
N GLY A 22 28.08 13.26 -4.82
CA GLY A 22 28.45 12.76 -6.14
C GLY A 22 28.35 11.25 -6.27
N SER A 23 29.42 10.60 -6.75
CA SER A 23 29.49 9.14 -6.91
C SER A 23 29.89 8.37 -5.64
N ASN A 24 30.31 9.07 -4.58
CA ASN A 24 30.77 8.46 -3.33
C ASN A 24 29.62 8.26 -2.36
N GLN A 25 28.71 7.33 -2.69
CA GLN A 25 27.53 7.02 -1.88
C GLN A 25 27.58 5.58 -1.39
N HIS A 26 27.23 5.38 -0.11
CA HIS A 26 26.97 4.08 0.46
C HIS A 26 25.46 3.91 0.67
N VAL A 27 24.91 2.82 0.16
CA VAL A 27 23.50 2.47 0.29
C VAL A 27 23.39 1.24 1.18
N GLY A 28 22.60 1.33 2.24
CA GLY A 28 22.29 0.25 3.17
C GLY A 28 20.90 0.45 3.75
N ASN A 29 20.56 -0.29 4.78
CA ASN A 29 19.31 -0.05 5.52
C ASN A 29 19.63 0.53 6.90
N PHE A 30 18.73 1.35 7.43
CA PHE A 30 18.83 1.75 8.83
C PHE A 30 18.71 0.52 9.75
N PRO A 31 19.46 0.47 10.87
CA PRO A 31 19.45 -0.68 11.76
C PRO A 31 18.03 -1.03 12.25
N GLY A 32 17.64 -2.29 12.07
CA GLY A 32 16.36 -2.83 12.58
C GLY A 32 15.12 -2.53 11.75
N VAL A 33 15.23 -1.82 10.63
CA VAL A 33 14.11 -1.47 9.76
C VAL A 33 14.44 -1.66 8.27
N THR A 34 13.40 -1.74 7.43
CA THR A 34 13.52 -1.89 5.96
C THR A 34 13.60 -0.54 5.22
N VAL A 35 14.06 0.50 5.89
CA VAL A 35 14.20 1.85 5.31
C VAL A 35 15.63 2.03 4.81
N ASP A 36 15.77 2.45 3.55
CA ASP A 36 17.08 2.68 2.92
C ASP A 36 17.84 3.81 3.61
N GLN A 37 19.08 3.55 3.99
CA GLN A 37 20.04 4.53 4.45
C GLN A 37 21.02 4.86 3.33
N LYS A 38 21.13 6.15 3.00
CA LYS A 38 22.14 6.66 2.07
C LYS A 38 23.07 7.59 2.82
N SER A 39 24.35 7.33 2.73
CA SER A 39 25.39 8.22 3.29
C SER A 39 26.51 8.44 2.28
N GLY A 40 27.20 9.55 2.38
CA GLY A 40 28.31 9.85 1.50
C GLY A 40 29.19 10.98 2.01
N GLU A 41 30.45 10.97 1.59
CA GLU A 41 31.38 12.04 1.91
C GLU A 41 31.07 13.30 1.08
N VAL A 42 31.16 14.45 1.74
CA VAL A 42 30.94 15.75 1.09
C VAL A 42 32.10 16.11 0.18
N ARG A 43 31.81 16.45 -1.06
CA ARG A 43 32.82 16.88 -2.03
C ARG A 43 33.61 18.09 -1.48
N GLY A 44 34.93 18.02 -1.53
CA GLY A 44 35.81 19.09 -1.07
C GLY A 44 36.01 19.21 0.45
N GLN A 45 35.36 18.33 1.24
CA GLN A 45 35.46 18.28 2.72
C GLN A 45 35.67 16.82 3.17
N LYS A 46 36.95 16.37 3.25
CA LYS A 46 37.33 14.97 3.52
C LYS A 46 36.83 14.38 4.86
N ASP A 47 36.48 15.24 5.84
CA ASP A 47 36.07 14.81 7.19
C ASP A 47 34.58 15.02 7.45
N CYS A 48 33.78 15.24 6.40
CA CYS A 48 32.35 15.51 6.50
C CYS A 48 31.55 14.46 5.76
N THR A 49 30.67 13.77 6.48
CA THR A 49 29.74 12.79 5.94
C THR A 49 28.33 13.31 6.06
N VAL A 50 27.54 13.19 5.01
CA VAL A 50 26.10 13.50 5.02
C VAL A 50 25.30 12.20 4.97
N VAL A 51 24.30 12.09 5.84
CA VAL A 51 23.35 11.00 5.89
C VAL A 51 21.99 11.51 5.40
N ASP A 52 21.47 10.92 4.32
CA ASP A 52 20.15 11.24 3.77
C ASP A 52 19.07 10.57 4.63
N LEU A 53 18.33 11.35 5.40
CA LEU A 53 17.23 10.86 6.21
C LEU A 53 15.96 10.77 5.35
N PRO A 54 15.02 9.86 5.65
CA PRO A 54 13.73 9.81 4.98
C PRO A 54 13.00 11.15 4.99
N GLY A 55 12.24 11.43 3.93
CA GLY A 55 11.41 12.64 3.87
C GLY A 55 10.18 12.51 4.77
N ILE A 56 10.05 13.41 5.74
CA ILE A 56 8.99 13.41 6.74
C ILE A 56 8.31 14.78 6.84
N TYR A 57 7.10 14.82 7.36
CA TYR A 57 6.39 16.08 7.61
C TYR A 57 6.38 16.48 9.08
N SER A 58 6.56 15.51 9.97
CA SER A 58 6.66 15.74 11.42
C SER A 58 7.54 14.69 12.09
N ILE A 59 8.00 14.99 13.30
CA ILE A 59 8.78 14.05 14.13
C ILE A 59 7.81 13.34 15.09
N ARG A 60 6.86 12.56 14.54
CA ARG A 60 5.93 11.72 15.30
C ARG A 60 6.20 10.25 15.01
N PRO A 61 6.02 9.33 15.97
CA PRO A 61 6.33 7.91 15.77
C PRO A 61 5.20 7.14 15.04
N TYR A 62 4.65 7.70 13.96
CA TYR A 62 3.56 7.06 13.22
C TYR A 62 4.04 6.22 12.03
N THR A 63 5.07 6.67 11.34
CA THR A 63 5.61 5.96 10.18
C THR A 63 7.02 5.46 10.46
N PRO A 64 7.46 4.36 9.79
CA PRO A 64 8.84 3.88 9.93
C PRO A 64 9.87 4.97 9.60
N GLU A 65 9.58 5.81 8.61
CA GLU A 65 10.43 6.91 8.17
C GLU A 65 10.56 7.99 9.26
N GLU A 66 9.47 8.33 9.95
CA GLU A 66 9.47 9.29 11.06
C GLU A 66 10.23 8.74 12.27
N ILE A 67 10.01 7.46 12.60
CA ILE A 67 10.73 6.77 13.67
C ILE A 67 12.23 6.76 13.39
N VAL A 68 12.65 6.36 12.19
CA VAL A 68 14.06 6.31 11.79
C VAL A 68 14.71 7.67 11.87
N THR A 69 14.05 8.71 11.35
CA THR A 69 14.58 10.07 11.38
C THR A 69 14.74 10.58 12.83
N ARG A 70 13.73 10.36 13.67
CA ARG A 70 13.76 10.74 15.09
C ARG A 70 14.87 10.01 15.84
N ASP A 71 14.95 8.68 15.69
CA ASP A 71 15.93 7.85 16.38
C ASP A 71 17.36 8.16 15.94
N PHE A 72 17.58 8.46 14.65
CA PHE A 72 18.86 8.89 14.16
C PHE A 72 19.29 10.21 14.85
N ILE A 73 18.40 11.20 14.91
CA ILE A 73 18.72 12.51 15.49
C ILE A 73 18.93 12.42 17.01
N LEU A 74 18.07 11.67 17.74
CA LEU A 74 18.13 11.56 19.20
C LEU A 74 19.28 10.68 19.69
N ASN A 75 19.51 9.53 19.04
CA ASN A 75 20.43 8.51 19.53
C ASN A 75 21.83 8.65 18.95
N GLN A 76 21.96 8.98 17.64
CA GLN A 76 23.26 9.17 17.00
C GLN A 76 23.84 10.58 17.14
N LYS A 77 23.00 11.57 17.49
CA LYS A 77 23.40 12.96 17.77
C LYS A 77 24.36 13.49 16.73
N PRO A 78 23.92 13.75 15.48
CA PRO A 78 24.77 14.27 14.43
C PRO A 78 25.39 15.60 14.84
N ASP A 79 26.57 15.93 14.30
CA ASP A 79 27.24 17.20 14.58
C ASP A 79 26.45 18.41 14.06
N GLY A 80 25.58 18.22 13.08
CA GLY A 80 24.69 19.26 12.58
C GLY A 80 23.56 18.70 11.70
N ILE A 81 22.52 19.53 11.54
CA ILE A 81 21.37 19.24 10.67
C ILE A 81 21.39 20.22 9.48
N ILE A 82 21.32 19.71 8.28
CA ILE A 82 20.99 20.48 7.08
C ILE A 82 19.51 20.24 6.79
N ASN A 83 18.68 21.21 7.16
CA ASN A 83 17.24 21.13 6.91
C ASN A 83 16.92 21.77 5.56
N ILE A 84 16.43 20.99 4.61
CA ILE A 84 16.04 21.45 3.29
C ILE A 84 14.54 21.72 3.23
N VAL A 85 14.17 22.89 2.74
CA VAL A 85 12.81 23.41 2.67
C VAL A 85 12.52 23.84 1.24
N ASP A 86 11.34 23.47 0.73
CA ASP A 86 10.81 23.99 -0.53
C ASP A 86 10.32 25.43 -0.32
N ALA A 87 11.03 26.38 -0.91
CA ALA A 87 10.73 27.81 -0.80
C ALA A 87 9.41 28.21 -1.52
N THR A 88 8.92 27.39 -2.44
CA THR A 88 7.61 27.64 -3.13
C THR A 88 6.42 27.28 -2.24
N ASN A 89 6.66 26.46 -1.19
CA ASN A 89 5.65 25.98 -0.23
C ASN A 89 6.16 26.09 1.22
N ILE A 90 6.72 27.26 1.53
CA ILE A 90 7.55 27.49 2.70
C ILE A 90 6.79 27.28 4.03
N GLU A 91 5.55 27.79 4.16
CA GLU A 91 4.77 27.74 5.39
C GLU A 91 4.62 26.30 5.91
N ARG A 92 4.31 25.38 5.01
CA ARG A 92 4.14 23.97 5.37
C ARG A 92 5.47 23.28 5.71
N ASN A 93 6.53 23.64 4.99
CA ASN A 93 7.83 23.02 5.20
C ASN A 93 8.48 23.48 6.52
N LEU A 94 8.24 24.71 6.96
CA LEU A 94 8.73 25.23 8.23
C LEU A 94 8.16 24.51 9.45
N TYR A 95 7.06 23.80 9.34
CA TYR A 95 6.50 23.02 10.44
C TYR A 95 7.49 21.96 10.98
N LEU A 96 8.14 21.21 10.08
CA LEU A 96 9.22 20.29 10.45
C LEU A 96 10.44 21.03 10.99
N THR A 97 10.77 22.18 10.38
CA THR A 97 11.90 23.01 10.84
C THR A 97 11.77 23.39 12.30
N LEU A 98 10.58 23.84 12.75
CA LEU A 98 10.37 24.20 14.16
C LEU A 98 10.57 23.00 15.10
N GLN A 99 10.11 21.81 14.72
CA GLN A 99 10.32 20.60 15.52
C GLN A 99 11.80 20.18 15.59
N LEU A 100 12.56 20.39 14.51
CA LEU A 100 14.00 20.16 14.52
C LEU A 100 14.75 21.18 15.40
N MET A 101 14.28 22.42 15.45
CA MET A 101 14.85 23.46 16.32
C MET A 101 14.63 23.12 17.80
N GLU A 102 13.51 22.53 18.19
CA GLU A 102 13.25 22.05 19.55
C GLU A 102 14.27 21.01 20.02
N MET A 103 14.89 20.26 19.07
CA MET A 103 15.92 19.24 19.39
C MET A 103 17.30 19.85 19.78
N ARG A 104 17.49 21.16 19.63
CA ARG A 104 18.69 21.87 20.04
C ARG A 104 20.01 21.27 19.49
N ILE A 105 20.00 20.95 18.20
CA ILE A 105 21.22 20.56 17.47
C ILE A 105 21.63 21.71 16.55
N PRO A 106 22.94 21.94 16.31
CA PRO A 106 23.40 22.94 15.34
C PRO A 106 22.76 22.67 13.99
N MET A 107 22.09 23.66 13.37
CA MET A 107 21.37 23.46 12.12
C MET A 107 21.45 24.66 11.20
N VAL A 108 21.31 24.38 9.90
CA VAL A 108 21.21 25.36 8.82
C VAL A 108 19.98 25.04 8.00
N LEU A 109 19.22 26.08 7.65
CA LEU A 109 18.08 26.00 6.76
C LEU A 109 18.51 26.25 5.32
N ALA A 110 18.33 25.27 4.45
CA ALA A 110 18.54 25.37 3.01
C ALA A 110 17.20 25.69 2.32
N LEU A 111 17.01 26.93 1.84
CA LEU A 111 15.85 27.34 1.06
C LEU A 111 16.06 26.90 -0.39
N ASN A 112 15.49 25.77 -0.78
CA ASN A 112 15.61 25.22 -2.12
C ASN A 112 14.52 25.76 -3.07
N MET A 113 14.72 25.60 -4.38
CA MET A 113 13.83 26.07 -5.44
C MET A 113 13.71 27.61 -5.49
N MET A 114 14.75 28.34 -5.08
CA MET A 114 14.77 29.81 -5.13
C MET A 114 14.69 30.36 -6.55
N ASP A 115 15.15 29.59 -7.53
CA ASP A 115 14.99 29.88 -8.94
C ASP A 115 13.51 29.86 -9.38
N GLU A 116 12.70 28.94 -8.85
CA GLU A 116 11.25 28.91 -9.11
C GLU A 116 10.53 30.07 -8.41
N VAL A 117 10.90 30.39 -7.19
CA VAL A 117 10.33 31.56 -6.46
C VAL A 117 10.55 32.83 -7.23
N THR A 118 11.81 33.07 -7.69
CA THR A 118 12.17 34.26 -8.47
C THR A 118 11.48 34.28 -9.85
N ALA A 119 11.45 33.17 -10.55
CA ALA A 119 10.78 33.05 -11.84
C ALA A 119 9.26 33.34 -11.77
N ASN A 120 8.62 33.05 -10.64
CA ASN A 120 7.20 33.30 -10.40
C ASN A 120 6.92 34.65 -9.72
N GLY A 121 7.92 35.54 -9.63
CA GLY A 121 7.77 36.90 -9.11
C GLY A 121 7.63 36.99 -7.57
N GLY A 122 8.01 35.93 -6.85
CA GLY A 122 8.14 35.94 -5.39
C GLY A 122 9.53 36.43 -4.94
N THR A 123 9.63 36.86 -3.69
CA THR A 123 10.90 37.19 -3.03
C THR A 123 10.87 36.77 -1.57
N ILE A 124 12.02 36.38 -1.05
CA ILE A 124 12.19 36.01 0.36
C ILE A 124 13.31 36.85 0.94
N ASP A 125 13.04 37.56 2.04
CA ASP A 125 14.07 38.20 2.81
C ASP A 125 14.82 37.18 3.70
N VAL A 126 15.89 36.61 3.11
CA VAL A 126 16.72 35.58 3.75
C VAL A 126 17.32 36.04 5.07
N LYS A 127 17.71 37.31 5.17
CA LYS A 127 18.31 37.88 6.41
C LYS A 127 17.25 38.07 7.50
N GLY A 128 16.09 38.60 7.12
CA GLY A 128 14.95 38.74 8.03
C GLY A 128 14.48 37.36 8.54
N MET A 129 14.37 36.35 7.65
CA MET A 129 14.00 35.02 8.03
C MET A 129 15.04 34.34 8.94
N SER A 130 16.35 34.52 8.67
CA SER A 130 17.42 34.01 9.54
C SER A 130 17.34 34.62 10.94
N LYS A 131 17.02 35.91 11.04
CA LYS A 131 16.84 36.61 12.32
C LYS A 131 15.58 36.12 13.05
N ALA A 132 14.48 35.95 12.34
CA ALA A 132 13.19 35.51 12.90
C ALA A 132 13.24 34.08 13.42
N LEU A 133 13.89 33.16 12.68
CA LEU A 133 14.07 31.77 13.06
C LEU A 133 15.23 31.52 14.00
N GLY A 134 16.19 32.49 14.11
CA GLY A 134 17.37 32.32 14.95
C GLY A 134 18.32 31.21 14.52
N ILE A 135 18.33 30.87 13.23
CA ILE A 135 19.22 29.90 12.58
C ILE A 135 19.77 30.48 11.27
N PRO A 136 20.95 30.06 10.79
CA PRO A 136 21.44 30.43 9.48
C PRO A 136 20.53 29.93 8.38
N VAL A 137 20.21 30.78 7.41
CA VAL A 137 19.38 30.47 6.25
C VAL A 137 20.19 30.73 4.98
N VAL A 138 20.25 29.72 4.07
CA VAL A 138 21.00 29.80 2.83
C VAL A 138 20.06 29.50 1.64
N PRO A 139 19.92 30.43 0.70
CA PRO A 139 19.13 30.21 -0.50
C PRO A 139 19.90 29.33 -1.49
N ILE A 140 19.23 28.31 -2.04
CA ILE A 140 19.85 27.37 -2.98
C ILE A 140 18.91 27.02 -4.15
N SER A 141 19.50 26.52 -5.24
CA SER A 141 18.83 25.73 -6.26
C SER A 141 19.60 24.41 -6.43
N ALA A 142 19.11 23.34 -5.84
CA ALA A 142 19.77 22.04 -5.91
C ALA A 142 19.86 21.51 -7.35
N VAL A 143 18.87 21.82 -8.21
CA VAL A 143 18.85 21.40 -9.62
C VAL A 143 19.95 22.14 -10.42
N LYS A 144 20.15 23.43 -10.18
CA LYS A 144 21.16 24.26 -10.86
C LYS A 144 22.52 24.24 -10.17
N ASN A 145 22.62 23.61 -9.01
CA ASN A 145 23.81 23.59 -8.15
C ASN A 145 24.26 25.02 -7.71
N GLU A 146 23.31 25.92 -7.51
CA GLU A 146 23.53 27.29 -7.03
C GLU A 146 23.41 27.34 -5.50
N GLY A 147 24.33 28.06 -4.81
CA GLY A 147 24.32 28.25 -3.35
C GLY A 147 24.78 27.03 -2.53
N VAL A 148 25.06 25.88 -3.16
CA VAL A 148 25.38 24.62 -2.45
C VAL A 148 26.72 24.71 -1.72
N ASP A 149 27.74 25.35 -2.30
CA ASP A 149 29.05 25.53 -1.64
C ASP A 149 28.95 26.46 -0.41
N GLU A 150 28.12 27.50 -0.47
CA GLU A 150 27.85 28.39 0.65
C GLU A 150 27.11 27.65 1.76
N LEU A 151 26.15 26.81 1.41
CA LEU A 151 25.41 25.95 2.35
C LEU A 151 26.37 25.06 3.15
N ILE A 152 27.29 24.38 2.48
CA ILE A 152 28.28 23.50 3.14
C ILE A 152 29.18 24.30 4.08
N ARG A 153 29.74 25.44 3.62
CA ARG A 153 30.59 26.27 4.45
C ARG A 153 29.85 26.73 5.68
N THR A 154 28.62 27.19 5.55
CA THR A 154 27.76 27.62 6.63
C THR A 154 27.46 26.48 7.60
N ALA A 155 27.10 25.29 7.09
CA ALA A 155 26.81 24.10 7.90
C ALA A 155 28.06 23.69 8.76
N VAL A 156 29.23 23.59 8.10
CA VAL A 156 30.49 23.23 8.78
C VAL A 156 30.84 24.26 9.84
N ASN A 157 30.69 25.55 9.53
CA ASN A 157 30.97 26.62 10.50
C ASN A 157 30.00 26.60 11.69
N THR A 158 28.70 26.39 11.43
CA THR A 158 27.67 26.28 12.47
C THR A 158 27.94 25.11 13.42
N ALA A 159 28.31 23.94 12.85
CA ALA A 159 28.64 22.74 13.63
C ALA A 159 29.93 22.91 14.44
N LYS A 160 31.02 23.45 13.84
CA LYS A 160 32.30 23.70 14.52
C LYS A 160 32.16 24.66 15.70
N ASN A 161 31.40 25.73 15.52
CA ASN A 161 31.18 26.73 16.55
C ASN A 161 30.03 26.37 17.49
N ARG A 162 29.38 25.22 17.34
CA ARG A 162 28.24 24.74 18.13
C ARG A 162 27.15 25.81 18.26
N VAL A 163 26.77 26.42 17.12
CA VAL A 163 25.71 27.43 17.08
C VAL A 163 24.36 26.72 17.09
N TYR A 164 23.72 26.74 18.25
CA TYR A 164 22.38 26.17 18.43
C TYR A 164 21.29 27.16 18.01
N PRO A 165 20.06 26.68 17.64
CA PRO A 165 18.92 27.55 17.40
C PRO A 165 18.69 28.50 18.62
N SER A 166 18.65 29.78 18.34
CA SER A 166 18.44 30.80 19.40
C SER A 166 16.96 31.00 19.73
N VAL A 167 16.08 30.73 18.76
CA VAL A 167 14.63 30.73 18.92
C VAL A 167 14.17 29.28 19.01
N TYR A 168 13.55 28.90 20.12
CA TYR A 168 12.98 27.54 20.34
C TYR A 168 11.68 27.63 21.12
N ASP A 169 11.25 28.78 21.53
CA ASP A 169 9.93 29.08 22.08
C ASP A 169 9.10 29.80 21.02
N PHE A 170 8.08 29.09 20.53
CA PHE A 170 7.19 29.56 19.46
C PHE A 170 5.86 30.05 20.02
N CYS A 171 5.68 30.02 21.35
CA CYS A 171 4.40 30.34 21.96
C CYS A 171 4.21 31.85 22.13
N THR A 172 3.06 32.34 21.78
CA THR A 172 2.51 33.58 22.31
C THR A 172 1.93 33.33 23.70
N PRO A 173 1.96 34.33 24.61
CA PRO A 173 1.34 34.19 25.93
C PRO A 173 -0.12 33.75 25.83
N GLY A 174 -0.46 32.63 26.46
CA GLY A 174 -1.80 32.02 26.36
C GLY A 174 -1.84 30.64 27.04
N PRO A 175 -2.96 29.88 26.88
CA PRO A 175 -3.15 28.59 27.52
C PRO A 175 -2.06 27.57 27.14
N VAL A 176 -1.71 27.49 25.85
CA VAL A 176 -0.68 26.58 25.34
C VAL A 176 0.69 26.90 25.94
N HIS A 177 1.03 28.19 26.05
CA HIS A 177 2.29 28.61 26.67
C HIS A 177 2.36 28.22 28.17
N ARG A 178 1.26 28.44 28.93
CA ARG A 178 1.21 28.03 30.34
C ARG A 178 1.35 26.52 30.50
N CYS A 179 0.66 25.74 29.69
CA CYS A 179 0.74 24.27 29.71
C CYS A 179 2.16 23.80 29.43
N ILE A 180 2.79 24.23 28.31
CA ILE A 180 4.15 23.82 27.98
C ILE A 180 5.12 24.23 29.09
N HIS A 181 4.99 25.44 29.64
CA HIS A 181 5.87 25.94 30.69
C HIS A 181 5.74 25.15 32.00
N ALA A 182 4.51 24.80 32.40
CA ALA A 182 4.25 23.94 33.56
C ALA A 182 4.86 22.54 33.37
N VAL A 183 4.68 21.93 32.20
CA VAL A 183 5.25 20.62 31.90
C VAL A 183 6.77 20.66 31.83
N VAL A 184 7.37 21.70 31.24
CA VAL A 184 8.83 21.89 31.20
C VAL A 184 9.41 21.89 32.61
N HIS A 185 8.84 22.65 33.55
CA HIS A 185 9.32 22.69 34.95
C HIS A 185 9.15 21.35 35.68
N GLN A 186 8.05 20.63 35.36
CA GLN A 186 7.75 19.33 35.98
C GLN A 186 8.77 18.27 35.60
N ILE A 187 9.24 18.27 34.33
CA ILE A 187 10.05 17.19 33.77
C ILE A 187 11.54 17.54 33.62
N GLU A 188 12.00 18.69 34.11
CA GLU A 188 13.34 19.19 33.87
C GLU A 188 14.42 18.17 34.30
N ASP A 189 14.31 17.63 35.52
CA ASP A 189 15.24 16.63 36.06
C ASP A 189 15.20 15.31 35.29
N HIS A 190 14.02 14.84 34.93
CA HIS A 190 13.80 13.62 34.13
C HIS A 190 14.37 13.74 32.72
N ALA A 191 14.13 14.89 32.08
CA ALA A 191 14.63 15.16 30.71
C ALA A 191 16.16 15.26 30.71
N GLU A 192 16.78 15.86 31.76
CA GLU A 192 18.22 15.92 31.90
C GLU A 192 18.83 14.52 32.13
N ALA A 193 18.21 13.67 32.97
CA ALA A 193 18.62 12.31 33.21
C ALA A 193 18.52 11.48 31.92
N ALA A 194 17.44 11.63 31.13
CA ALA A 194 17.23 11.00 29.86
C ALA A 194 18.06 11.60 28.70
N ARG A 195 18.79 12.70 28.95
CA ARG A 195 19.57 13.47 27.96
C ARG A 195 18.74 13.96 26.78
N LEU A 196 17.49 14.33 27.04
CA LEU A 196 16.56 14.88 26.06
C LEU A 196 16.48 16.42 26.23
N PRO A 197 16.30 17.18 25.14
CA PRO A 197 15.97 18.61 25.25
C PRO A 197 14.60 18.76 25.94
N VAL A 198 14.58 19.50 27.05
CA VAL A 198 13.41 19.57 27.96
C VAL A 198 12.14 20.02 27.23
N ARG A 199 12.26 21.06 26.39
CA ARG A 199 11.09 21.56 25.65
C ARG A 199 10.56 20.56 24.60
N PHE A 200 11.46 19.88 23.89
CA PHE A 200 11.08 18.79 22.97
C PHE A 200 10.35 17.68 23.74
N ALA A 201 10.91 17.26 24.89
CA ALA A 201 10.27 16.25 25.73
C ALA A 201 8.88 16.71 26.22
N ALA A 202 8.73 17.96 26.66
CA ALA A 202 7.48 18.53 27.13
C ALA A 202 6.40 18.55 25.99
N THR A 203 6.75 19.06 24.81
CA THR A 203 5.81 19.08 23.69
C THR A 203 5.40 17.67 23.24
N LYS A 204 6.31 16.70 23.30
CA LYS A 204 6.03 15.30 22.98
C LYS A 204 5.16 14.59 24.03
N LEU A 205 5.35 14.89 25.31
CA LEU A 205 4.47 14.41 26.37
C LEU A 205 3.04 14.95 26.23
N ILE A 206 2.90 16.24 25.93
CA ILE A 206 1.59 16.84 25.66
C ILE A 206 0.94 16.17 24.44
N GLU A 207 1.73 15.81 23.40
CA GLU A 207 1.25 15.05 22.23
C GLU A 207 0.93 13.55 22.53
N ASP A 208 1.08 13.10 23.79
CA ASP A 208 0.92 11.71 24.25
C ASP A 208 1.84 10.70 23.53
N ASP A 209 3.12 11.08 23.40
CA ASP A 209 4.17 10.22 22.82
C ASP A 209 4.63 9.17 23.83
N ALA A 210 4.25 7.92 23.60
CA ALA A 210 4.53 6.80 24.50
C ALA A 210 6.05 6.54 24.69
N ASP A 211 6.86 6.66 23.62
CA ASP A 211 8.31 6.43 23.70
C ASP A 211 9.00 7.49 24.58
N ILE A 212 8.59 8.74 24.46
CA ILE A 212 9.15 9.81 25.31
C ILE A 212 8.67 9.65 26.75
N ARG A 213 7.42 9.30 26.98
CA ARG A 213 6.90 9.01 28.31
C ARG A 213 7.67 7.88 29.00
N ASP A 214 7.92 6.78 28.27
CA ASP A 214 8.65 5.62 28.80
C ASP A 214 10.13 5.98 29.11
N ARG A 215 10.77 6.86 28.30
CA ARG A 215 12.15 7.31 28.53
C ARG A 215 12.30 8.26 29.72
N LEU A 216 11.25 8.97 30.07
CA LEU A 216 11.27 9.94 31.18
C LEU A 216 10.97 9.29 32.52
N GLU A 217 10.44 8.07 32.55
CA GLU A 217 10.16 7.29 33.77
C GLU A 217 9.38 8.09 34.83
N LEU A 218 8.33 8.85 34.39
CA LEU A 218 7.51 9.68 35.27
C LEU A 218 6.68 8.81 36.22
N ASP A 219 6.48 9.29 37.46
CA ASP A 219 5.63 8.62 38.42
C ASP A 219 4.12 8.87 38.13
N GLN A 220 3.25 8.16 38.86
CA GLN A 220 1.80 8.26 38.66
C GLN A 220 1.24 9.66 38.97
N ASN A 221 1.81 10.34 40.00
CA ASN A 221 1.37 11.68 40.39
C ASN A 221 1.78 12.72 39.34
N GLU A 222 2.97 12.56 38.78
CA GLU A 222 3.48 13.42 37.71
C GLU A 222 2.65 13.27 36.44
N LEU A 223 2.25 12.03 36.07
CA LEU A 223 1.35 11.79 34.94
C LEU A 223 -0.05 12.39 35.16
N GLU A 224 -0.59 12.33 36.38
CA GLU A 224 -1.88 12.97 36.71
C GLU A 224 -1.78 14.50 36.62
N LEU A 225 -0.70 15.11 37.09
CA LEU A 225 -0.47 16.56 37.01
C LEU A 225 -0.30 17.00 35.56
N LEU A 226 0.44 16.23 34.75
CA LEU A 226 0.57 16.44 33.32
C LEU A 226 -0.80 16.46 32.64
N GLU A 227 -1.62 15.42 32.89
CA GLU A 227 -2.93 15.30 32.26
C GLU A 227 -3.90 16.40 32.71
N HIS A 228 -3.79 16.84 33.97
CA HIS A 228 -4.56 17.99 34.47
C HIS A 228 -4.20 19.27 33.70
N SER A 229 -2.90 19.58 33.56
CA SER A 229 -2.43 20.76 32.82
C SER A 229 -2.84 20.73 31.33
N VAL A 230 -2.83 19.54 30.72
CA VAL A 230 -3.28 19.34 29.33
C VAL A 230 -4.79 19.52 29.20
N THR A 231 -5.58 18.96 30.13
CA THR A 231 -7.04 19.09 30.12
C THR A 231 -7.49 20.54 30.31
N GLU A 232 -6.80 21.30 31.18
CA GLU A 232 -7.01 22.74 31.35
C GLU A 232 -6.78 23.50 30.05
N MET A 233 -5.65 23.23 29.37
CA MET A 233 -5.33 23.81 28.08
C MET A 233 -6.38 23.48 27.01
N GLU A 234 -6.79 22.20 26.89
CA GLU A 234 -7.81 21.75 25.92
C GLU A 234 -9.15 22.45 26.15
N THR A 235 -9.53 22.60 27.42
CA THR A 235 -10.79 23.27 27.81
C THR A 235 -10.75 24.76 27.48
N GLU A 236 -9.65 25.46 27.80
CA GLU A 236 -9.50 26.88 27.52
C GLU A 236 -9.37 27.19 26.00
N CYS A 237 -8.65 26.34 25.25
CA CYS A 237 -8.46 26.50 23.80
C CYS A 237 -9.70 26.06 23.00
N GLY A 238 -10.55 25.17 23.55
CA GLY A 238 -11.64 24.53 22.82
C GLY A 238 -11.18 23.58 21.69
N MET A 239 -9.94 23.12 21.75
CA MET A 239 -9.28 22.25 20.78
C MET A 239 -8.57 21.10 21.49
N ASP A 240 -8.41 19.95 20.82
CA ASP A 240 -7.58 18.87 21.35
C ASP A 240 -6.09 19.29 21.40
N ARG A 241 -5.31 18.62 22.25
CA ARG A 241 -3.89 18.90 22.51
C ARG A 241 -3.03 18.95 21.24
N ASN A 242 -3.32 18.09 20.27
CA ASN A 242 -2.57 18.04 19.01
C ASN A 242 -2.90 19.23 18.11
N ALA A 243 -4.17 19.62 18.05
CA ALA A 243 -4.62 20.77 17.30
C ALA A 243 -4.08 22.08 17.92
N ALA A 244 -4.10 22.19 19.25
CA ALA A 244 -3.59 23.36 19.97
C ALA A 244 -2.08 23.59 19.73
N LEU A 245 -1.27 22.53 19.79
CA LEU A 245 0.16 22.61 19.50
C LEU A 245 0.46 22.89 18.02
N ALA A 246 -0.36 22.33 17.12
CA ALA A 246 -0.23 22.62 15.69
C ALA A 246 -0.58 24.07 15.37
N ASP A 247 -1.66 24.58 15.93
CA ASP A 247 -2.10 25.98 15.79
C ASP A 247 -1.02 26.94 16.27
N MET A 248 -0.45 26.71 17.45
CA MET A 248 0.67 27.48 17.98
C MET A 248 1.84 27.57 16.99
N ARG A 249 2.27 26.41 16.41
CA ARG A 249 3.37 26.38 15.45
C ARG A 249 3.02 27.11 14.15
N TYR A 250 1.79 26.94 13.65
CA TYR A 250 1.35 27.62 12.43
C TYR A 250 1.23 29.12 12.61
N ASN A 251 0.73 29.61 13.76
CA ASN A 251 0.67 31.04 14.07
C ASN A 251 2.06 31.69 14.07
N PHE A 252 3.07 30.99 14.62
CA PHE A 252 4.45 31.45 14.55
C PHE A 252 4.98 31.48 13.10
N ILE A 253 4.74 30.42 12.32
CA ILE A 253 5.16 30.32 10.92
C ILE A 253 4.51 31.45 10.09
N GLU A 254 3.23 31.70 10.25
CA GLU A 254 2.52 32.79 9.57
C GLU A 254 3.17 34.15 9.89
N GLY A 255 3.46 34.42 11.15
CA GLY A 255 4.14 35.66 11.58
C GLY A 255 5.51 35.82 10.92
N VAL A 256 6.30 34.75 10.81
CA VAL A 256 7.59 34.77 10.09
C VAL A 256 7.38 34.99 8.60
N CYS A 257 6.46 34.28 7.97
CA CYS A 257 6.21 34.37 6.53
C CYS A 257 5.62 35.72 6.13
N ASP A 258 4.70 36.28 6.89
CA ASP A 258 4.08 37.57 6.61
C ASP A 258 5.10 38.72 6.58
N THR A 259 6.16 38.60 7.38
CA THR A 259 7.20 39.63 7.46
C THR A 259 8.38 39.44 6.49
N THR A 260 8.60 38.19 6.02
CA THR A 260 9.81 37.83 5.26
C THR A 260 9.55 37.28 3.86
N VAL A 261 8.30 36.92 3.53
CA VAL A 261 7.97 36.25 2.26
C VAL A 261 6.98 37.07 1.46
N VAL A 262 7.38 37.51 0.27
CA VAL A 262 6.42 37.96 -0.74
C VAL A 262 6.00 36.76 -1.57
N LYS A 263 4.75 36.31 -1.38
CA LYS A 263 4.23 35.09 -1.99
C LYS A 263 4.34 35.17 -3.52
N CYS A 264 4.92 34.13 -4.11
CA CYS A 264 4.95 33.99 -5.57
C CYS A 264 3.54 33.75 -6.13
N ARG A 265 3.31 34.19 -7.36
CA ARG A 265 2.07 33.82 -8.08
C ARG A 265 2.08 32.30 -8.25
N ALA A 266 0.93 31.65 -7.99
CA ALA A 266 0.81 30.22 -8.22
C ALA A 266 1.23 29.86 -9.64
N SER A 267 2.11 28.87 -9.79
CA SER A 267 2.57 28.43 -11.11
C SER A 267 1.37 28.01 -11.98
N ARG A 268 1.48 28.15 -13.30
CA ARG A 268 0.42 27.73 -14.23
C ARG A 268 0.07 26.26 -14.06
N GLU A 269 1.05 25.43 -13.70
CA GLU A 269 0.85 23.99 -13.41
C GLU A 269 0.02 23.79 -12.15
N ARG A 270 0.31 24.53 -11.10
CA ARG A 270 -0.46 24.49 -9.85
C ARG A 270 -1.89 24.97 -10.05
N GLN A 271 -2.10 26.08 -10.78
CA GLN A 271 -3.44 26.57 -11.11
C GLN A 271 -4.26 25.56 -11.91
N ARG A 272 -3.62 24.86 -12.88
CA ARG A 272 -4.27 23.78 -13.63
C ARG A 272 -4.61 22.61 -12.74
N SER A 273 -3.69 22.19 -11.86
CA SER A 273 -3.92 21.11 -10.92
C SER A 273 -5.06 21.42 -9.95
N GLU A 274 -5.11 22.63 -9.40
CA GLU A 274 -6.20 23.11 -8.54
C GLU A 274 -7.55 23.15 -9.27
N ALA A 275 -7.56 23.56 -10.55
CA ALA A 275 -8.78 23.55 -11.36
C ALA A 275 -9.30 22.14 -11.63
N ILE A 276 -8.43 21.18 -11.91
CA ILE A 276 -8.77 19.75 -12.07
C ILE A 276 -9.23 19.18 -10.73
N ASP A 277 -8.53 19.47 -9.64
CA ASP A 277 -8.84 18.97 -8.31
C ASP A 277 -10.21 19.45 -7.82
N ARG A 278 -10.62 20.67 -8.17
CA ARG A 278 -11.97 21.18 -7.86
C ARG A 278 -13.08 20.27 -8.40
N ILE A 279 -12.83 19.56 -9.51
CA ILE A 279 -13.78 18.63 -10.12
C ILE A 279 -13.58 17.22 -9.56
N VAL A 280 -12.35 16.75 -9.57
CA VAL A 280 -11.98 15.35 -9.26
C VAL A 280 -12.11 15.03 -7.76
N THR A 281 -11.89 16.00 -6.88
CA THR A 281 -12.05 15.85 -5.42
C THR A 281 -13.37 16.40 -4.90
N ASN A 282 -14.30 16.77 -5.78
CA ASN A 282 -15.61 17.29 -5.39
C ASN A 282 -16.40 16.21 -4.61
N LYS A 283 -17.03 16.59 -3.52
CA LYS A 283 -17.79 15.71 -2.62
C LYS A 283 -18.79 14.79 -3.32
N TYR A 284 -19.40 15.24 -4.43
CA TYR A 284 -20.42 14.48 -5.17
C TYR A 284 -19.90 13.83 -6.45
N LEU A 285 -18.92 14.47 -7.12
CA LEU A 285 -18.41 14.00 -8.41
C LEU A 285 -17.22 13.05 -8.28
N ALA A 286 -16.49 13.09 -7.18
CA ALA A 286 -15.27 12.30 -7.01
C ALA A 286 -15.50 10.78 -7.17
N LEU A 287 -16.53 10.24 -6.51
CA LEU A 287 -16.86 8.81 -6.61
C LEU A 287 -17.36 8.40 -7.99
N PRO A 288 -18.32 9.10 -8.65
CA PRO A 288 -18.73 8.78 -10.01
C PRO A 288 -17.59 8.85 -11.03
N ILE A 289 -16.75 9.88 -10.97
CA ILE A 289 -15.57 10.02 -11.85
C ILE A 289 -14.61 8.86 -11.63
N PHE A 290 -14.33 8.54 -10.37
CA PHE A 290 -13.46 7.44 -10.02
C PHE A 290 -13.97 6.10 -10.56
N PHE A 291 -15.25 5.78 -10.34
CA PHE A 291 -15.86 4.56 -10.87
C PHE A 291 -15.86 4.54 -12.40
N GLY A 292 -16.09 5.69 -13.05
CA GLY A 292 -16.02 5.80 -14.50
C GLY A 292 -14.63 5.50 -15.06
N ILE A 293 -13.59 6.06 -14.46
CA ILE A 293 -12.20 5.80 -14.85
C ILE A 293 -11.82 4.33 -14.62
N MET A 294 -12.17 3.75 -13.47
CA MET A 294 -11.88 2.35 -13.18
C MET A 294 -12.63 1.40 -14.13
N LEU A 295 -13.91 1.68 -14.41
CA LEU A 295 -14.68 0.93 -15.39
C LEU A 295 -14.04 0.96 -16.79
N ALA A 296 -13.61 2.15 -17.23
CA ALA A 296 -12.92 2.31 -18.51
C ALA A 296 -11.61 1.50 -18.55
N ILE A 297 -10.80 1.56 -17.50
CA ILE A 297 -9.55 0.80 -17.39
C ILE A 297 -9.83 -0.72 -17.43
N PHE A 298 -10.79 -1.19 -16.66
CA PHE A 298 -11.12 -2.61 -16.64
C PHE A 298 -11.70 -3.07 -17.99
N TYR A 299 -12.56 -2.26 -18.62
CA TYR A 299 -13.08 -2.57 -19.95
C TYR A 299 -11.96 -2.67 -20.99
N LEU A 300 -11.05 -1.69 -21.04
CA LEU A 300 -9.92 -1.71 -21.96
C LEU A 300 -8.95 -2.87 -21.69
N THR A 301 -8.74 -3.20 -20.40
CA THR A 301 -7.84 -4.29 -20.01
C THR A 301 -8.42 -5.65 -20.33
N PHE A 302 -9.68 -5.92 -19.96
CA PHE A 302 -10.23 -7.27 -20.03
C PHE A 302 -10.97 -7.58 -21.33
N ASN A 303 -11.48 -6.56 -22.04
CA ASN A 303 -12.29 -6.77 -23.26
C ASN A 303 -11.62 -6.29 -24.55
N VAL A 304 -10.62 -5.40 -24.47
CA VAL A 304 -10.01 -4.82 -25.66
C VAL A 304 -8.55 -5.29 -25.78
N PHE A 305 -7.64 -4.60 -25.11
CA PHE A 305 -6.21 -4.83 -25.31
C PHE A 305 -5.73 -6.13 -24.66
N GLY A 306 -6.13 -6.38 -23.41
CA GLY A 306 -5.68 -7.56 -22.69
C GLY A 306 -6.25 -8.85 -23.28
N ALA A 307 -7.54 -8.88 -23.64
CA ALA A 307 -8.16 -10.02 -24.30
C ALA A 307 -7.47 -10.32 -25.63
N PHE A 308 -7.34 -9.32 -26.51
CA PHE A 308 -6.70 -9.49 -27.82
C PHE A 308 -5.28 -10.06 -27.72
N LEU A 309 -4.46 -9.51 -26.83
CA LEU A 309 -3.08 -9.99 -26.64
C LEU A 309 -3.03 -11.37 -25.97
N SER A 310 -3.99 -11.67 -25.09
CA SER A 310 -4.12 -12.96 -24.43
C SER A 310 -4.50 -14.05 -25.45
N ASP A 311 -5.48 -13.78 -26.30
CA ASP A 311 -5.92 -14.71 -27.34
C ASP A 311 -4.80 -14.99 -28.36
N LEU A 312 -4.06 -13.95 -28.74
CA LEU A 312 -2.90 -14.08 -29.63
C LEU A 312 -1.81 -14.96 -29.01
N LEU A 313 -1.51 -14.77 -27.72
CA LEU A 313 -0.52 -15.56 -27.01
C LEU A 313 -1.01 -17.01 -26.81
N ALA A 314 -2.28 -17.20 -26.46
CA ALA A 314 -2.89 -18.51 -26.33
C ALA A 314 -2.83 -19.29 -27.66
N ALA A 315 -3.21 -18.68 -28.78
CA ALA A 315 -3.09 -19.30 -30.09
C ALA A 315 -1.63 -19.69 -30.43
N GLY A 316 -0.66 -18.89 -30.04
CA GLY A 316 0.77 -19.22 -30.20
C GLY A 316 1.19 -20.42 -29.35
N ILE A 317 0.72 -20.50 -28.10
CA ILE A 317 0.99 -21.63 -27.19
C ILE A 317 0.31 -22.90 -27.72
N ASP A 318 -0.93 -22.80 -28.17
CA ASP A 318 -1.69 -23.95 -28.75
C ASP A 318 -1.00 -24.49 -30.00
N ALA A 319 -0.56 -23.62 -30.89
CA ALA A 319 0.22 -24.00 -32.07
C ALA A 319 1.52 -24.74 -31.69
N LEU A 320 2.25 -24.22 -30.68
CA LEU A 320 3.43 -24.88 -30.17
C LEU A 320 3.13 -26.24 -29.54
N THR A 321 2.03 -26.33 -28.79
CA THR A 321 1.55 -27.58 -28.18
C THR A 321 1.25 -28.65 -29.23
N VAL A 322 0.58 -28.27 -30.30
CA VAL A 322 0.30 -29.19 -31.42
C VAL A 322 1.56 -29.72 -32.10
N VAL A 323 2.58 -28.82 -32.31
CA VAL A 323 3.87 -29.23 -32.88
C VAL A 323 4.59 -30.21 -31.96
N VAL A 324 4.61 -29.93 -30.64
CA VAL A 324 5.25 -30.81 -29.66
C VAL A 324 4.49 -32.14 -29.54
N ASP A 325 3.18 -32.11 -29.46
CA ASP A 325 2.32 -33.29 -29.41
C ASP A 325 2.59 -34.22 -30.61
N THR A 326 2.58 -33.66 -31.82
CA THR A 326 2.89 -34.39 -33.05
C THR A 326 4.31 -35.01 -33.04
N ALA A 327 5.29 -34.26 -32.57
CA ALA A 327 6.66 -34.73 -32.47
C ALA A 327 6.83 -35.86 -31.44
N LEU A 328 6.20 -35.75 -30.27
CA LEU A 328 6.24 -36.75 -29.19
C LEU A 328 5.51 -38.03 -29.63
N THR A 329 4.40 -37.90 -30.33
CA THR A 329 3.63 -39.03 -30.91
C THR A 329 4.47 -39.71 -31.98
N ALA A 330 5.10 -39.00 -32.90
CA ALA A 330 6.00 -39.54 -33.90
C ALA A 330 7.22 -40.25 -33.33
N TYR A 331 7.72 -39.78 -32.20
CA TYR A 331 8.83 -40.42 -31.47
C TYR A 331 8.41 -41.70 -30.73
N GLY A 332 7.09 -41.91 -30.51
CA GLY A 332 6.57 -43.10 -29.83
C GLY A 332 6.84 -43.05 -28.29
N LEU A 333 6.75 -41.87 -27.68
CA LEU A 333 6.99 -41.67 -26.24
C LEU A 333 5.97 -42.47 -25.40
N ASN A 334 6.38 -42.89 -24.19
CA ASN A 334 5.49 -43.54 -23.25
C ASN A 334 4.26 -42.62 -22.97
N PRO A 335 3.00 -43.18 -23.03
CA PRO A 335 1.76 -42.41 -22.89
C PRO A 335 1.71 -41.55 -21.62
N VAL A 336 2.30 -42.01 -20.49
CA VAL A 336 2.35 -41.27 -19.22
C VAL A 336 3.20 -40.05 -19.35
N VAL A 337 4.40 -40.18 -19.95
CA VAL A 337 5.32 -39.04 -20.15
C VAL A 337 4.76 -38.07 -21.17
N HIS A 338 4.06 -38.59 -22.20
CA HIS A 338 3.36 -37.76 -23.18
C HIS A 338 2.29 -36.90 -22.50
N SER A 339 1.40 -37.51 -21.70
CA SER A 339 0.37 -36.79 -20.94
C SER A 339 1.00 -35.82 -19.93
N LEU A 340 2.09 -36.16 -19.24
CA LEU A 340 2.79 -35.22 -18.37
C LEU A 340 3.25 -33.95 -19.13
N VAL A 341 3.80 -34.13 -20.32
CA VAL A 341 4.30 -33.00 -21.12
C VAL A 341 3.14 -32.16 -21.63
N ILE A 342 2.13 -32.77 -22.27
CA ILE A 342 1.04 -32.04 -22.91
C ILE A 342 0.03 -31.54 -21.87
N ASP A 343 -0.54 -32.41 -21.05
CA ASP A 343 -1.61 -32.06 -20.11
C ASP A 343 -1.11 -31.47 -18.82
N GLY A 344 0.07 -31.91 -18.35
CA GLY A 344 0.67 -31.39 -17.13
C GLY A 344 1.44 -30.07 -17.35
N ILE A 345 2.37 -30.02 -18.31
CA ILE A 345 3.27 -28.90 -18.52
C ILE A 345 2.67 -27.86 -19.46
N PHE A 346 2.35 -28.24 -20.71
CA PHE A 346 1.89 -27.28 -21.72
C PHE A 346 0.52 -26.68 -21.35
N ALA A 347 -0.44 -27.50 -20.95
CA ALA A 347 -1.74 -27.00 -20.53
C ALA A 347 -1.64 -26.12 -19.27
N GLY A 348 -0.88 -26.57 -18.26
CA GLY A 348 -0.71 -25.80 -17.01
C GLY A 348 0.08 -24.52 -17.18
N VAL A 349 1.22 -24.56 -17.85
CA VAL A 349 2.05 -23.37 -18.11
C VAL A 349 1.37 -22.43 -19.10
N GLY A 350 0.75 -22.99 -20.14
CA GLY A 350 0.04 -22.24 -21.17
C GLY A 350 -1.09 -21.40 -20.60
N SER A 351 -1.90 -21.97 -19.71
CA SER A 351 -2.97 -21.23 -19.04
C SER A 351 -2.46 -20.04 -18.23
N VAL A 352 -1.31 -20.16 -17.57
CA VAL A 352 -0.71 -19.05 -16.79
C VAL A 352 -0.12 -17.98 -17.70
N LEU A 353 0.57 -18.39 -18.76
CA LEU A 353 1.19 -17.43 -19.69
C LEU A 353 0.14 -16.63 -20.45
N SER A 354 -1.01 -17.22 -20.80
CA SER A 354 -2.08 -16.51 -21.49
C SER A 354 -2.67 -15.36 -20.68
N PHE A 355 -2.57 -15.36 -19.34
CA PHE A 355 -2.98 -14.22 -18.49
C PHE A 355 -1.92 -13.11 -18.37
N LEU A 356 -0.69 -13.37 -18.76
CA LEU A 356 0.40 -12.37 -18.64
C LEU A 356 0.08 -11.05 -19.35
N PRO A 357 -0.43 -11.05 -20.60
CA PRO A 357 -0.74 -9.80 -21.30
C PRO A 357 -1.81 -8.96 -20.58
N ILE A 358 -2.84 -9.61 -20.05
CA ILE A 358 -3.88 -8.93 -19.27
C ILE A 358 -3.26 -8.21 -18.05
N ILE A 359 -2.37 -8.89 -17.35
CA ILE A 359 -1.67 -8.33 -16.19
C ILE A 359 -0.79 -7.15 -16.58
N VAL A 360 -0.04 -7.27 -17.68
CA VAL A 360 0.82 -6.18 -18.18
C VAL A 360 0.00 -4.95 -18.57
N VAL A 361 -1.11 -5.14 -19.29
CA VAL A 361 -2.01 -4.05 -19.68
C VAL A 361 -2.66 -3.40 -18.46
N LEU A 362 -3.07 -4.18 -17.46
CA LEU A 362 -3.60 -3.64 -16.20
C LEU A 362 -2.57 -2.76 -15.49
N PHE A 363 -1.34 -3.27 -15.35
CA PHE A 363 -0.26 -2.49 -14.72
C PHE A 363 0.12 -1.26 -15.52
N PHE A 364 0.05 -1.31 -16.83
CA PHE A 364 0.26 -0.15 -17.69
C PHE A 364 -0.71 0.99 -17.35
N PHE A 365 -2.01 0.71 -17.31
CA PHE A 365 -3.01 1.73 -16.94
C PHE A 365 -2.87 2.20 -15.49
N LEU A 366 -2.63 1.28 -14.55
CA LEU A 366 -2.43 1.64 -13.14
C LEU A 366 -1.19 2.51 -12.96
N SER A 367 -0.10 2.22 -13.67
CA SER A 367 1.13 3.02 -13.63
C SER A 367 0.90 4.43 -14.17
N ILE A 368 0.08 4.59 -15.21
CA ILE A 368 -0.33 5.91 -15.70
C ILE A 368 -1.10 6.67 -14.62
N LEU A 369 -2.05 6.04 -13.95
CA LEU A 369 -2.81 6.68 -12.87
C LEU A 369 -1.92 7.07 -11.68
N GLU A 370 -0.92 6.25 -11.36
CA GLU A 370 0.03 6.51 -10.29
C GLU A 370 0.96 7.66 -10.66
N ASP A 371 1.56 7.62 -11.84
CA ASP A 371 2.54 8.63 -12.30
C ASP A 371 1.88 10.00 -12.54
N THR A 372 0.62 10.04 -12.98
CA THR A 372 -0.16 11.29 -13.11
C THR A 372 -0.54 11.91 -11.76
N GLY A 373 -0.42 11.18 -10.65
CA GLY A 373 -0.84 11.61 -9.31
C GLY A 373 -2.34 11.49 -9.02
N TYR A 374 -3.12 10.85 -9.91
CA TYR A 374 -4.55 10.63 -9.70
C TYR A 374 -4.85 9.72 -8.52
N MET A 375 -4.01 8.68 -8.29
CA MET A 375 -4.18 7.75 -7.17
C MET A 375 -4.10 8.43 -5.80
N ALA A 376 -3.33 9.51 -5.68
CA ALA A 376 -3.27 10.31 -4.45
C ALA A 376 -4.63 11.00 -4.14
N ARG A 377 -5.33 11.47 -5.20
CA ARG A 377 -6.67 12.08 -5.04
C ARG A 377 -7.71 11.05 -4.64
N VAL A 378 -7.66 9.88 -5.25
CA VAL A 378 -8.54 8.76 -4.86
C VAL A 378 -8.34 8.39 -3.39
N ALA A 379 -7.09 8.25 -2.96
CA ALA A 379 -6.77 7.98 -1.56
C ALA A 379 -7.29 9.08 -0.62
N PHE A 380 -7.15 10.35 -1.02
CA PHE A 380 -7.66 11.48 -0.25
C PHE A 380 -9.19 11.47 -0.10
N VAL A 381 -9.92 11.27 -1.22
CA VAL A 381 -11.40 11.22 -1.20
C VAL A 381 -11.91 10.03 -0.37
N MET A 382 -11.26 8.89 -0.49
CA MET A 382 -11.67 7.66 0.18
C MET A 382 -11.28 7.61 1.66
N ASP A 383 -10.37 8.47 2.12
CA ASP A 383 -9.86 8.44 3.49
C ASP A 383 -10.99 8.59 4.54
N GLN A 384 -11.93 9.50 4.30
CA GLN A 384 -13.07 9.71 5.20
C GLN A 384 -13.96 8.47 5.35
N LEU A 385 -14.14 7.70 4.26
CA LEU A 385 -14.95 6.48 4.27
C LEU A 385 -14.20 5.32 4.92
N LEU A 386 -12.93 5.13 4.57
CA LEU A 386 -12.13 4.02 5.06
C LEU A 386 -11.78 4.14 6.54
N ARG A 387 -11.60 5.35 7.06
CA ARG A 387 -11.41 5.57 8.50
C ARG A 387 -12.58 5.06 9.34
N LYS A 388 -13.80 5.13 8.84
CA LYS A 388 -14.99 4.58 9.55
C LYS A 388 -14.94 3.07 9.74
N ILE A 389 -14.15 2.38 8.94
CA ILE A 389 -13.92 0.93 9.05
C ILE A 389 -12.52 0.59 9.57
N GLY A 390 -11.78 1.59 10.06
CA GLY A 390 -10.48 1.41 10.70
C GLY A 390 -9.30 1.28 9.74
N LEU A 391 -9.41 1.76 8.48
CA LEU A 391 -8.35 1.74 7.47
C LEU A 391 -7.96 3.17 7.07
N SER A 392 -6.72 3.36 6.62
CA SER A 392 -6.27 4.60 6.00
C SER A 392 -6.75 4.71 4.55
N GLY A 393 -6.88 5.93 4.03
CA GLY A 393 -7.30 6.18 2.65
C GLY A 393 -6.44 5.51 1.59
N ARG A 394 -5.15 5.31 1.86
CA ARG A 394 -4.24 4.61 0.94
C ARG A 394 -4.60 3.14 0.73
N SER A 395 -5.29 2.49 1.68
CA SER A 395 -5.72 1.10 1.56
C SER A 395 -6.69 0.86 0.41
N ILE A 396 -7.35 1.92 -0.10
CA ILE A 396 -8.27 1.78 -1.25
C ILE A 396 -7.56 1.31 -2.50
N VAL A 397 -6.32 1.74 -2.73
CA VAL A 397 -5.56 1.41 -3.95
C VAL A 397 -5.35 -0.10 -4.10
N PRO A 398 -4.76 -0.81 -3.13
CA PRO A 398 -4.69 -2.27 -3.15
C PRO A 398 -6.06 -2.95 -3.28
N MET A 399 -7.07 -2.47 -2.56
CA MET A 399 -8.41 -3.07 -2.60
C MET A 399 -9.04 -2.97 -3.99
N LEU A 400 -8.86 -1.86 -4.69
CA LEU A 400 -9.36 -1.66 -6.05
C LEU A 400 -8.63 -2.52 -7.07
N VAL A 401 -7.31 -2.60 -6.97
CA VAL A 401 -6.52 -3.54 -7.79
C VAL A 401 -7.01 -4.97 -7.58
N GLY A 402 -7.51 -5.29 -6.38
CA GLY A 402 -8.08 -6.59 -6.02
C GLY A 402 -9.29 -7.02 -6.86
N PHE A 403 -10.08 -6.09 -7.38
CA PHE A 403 -11.14 -6.40 -8.34
C PHE A 403 -10.61 -6.90 -9.69
N GLY A 404 -9.41 -6.50 -10.07
CA GLY A 404 -8.72 -7.05 -11.23
C GLY A 404 -8.02 -8.36 -10.88
N CYS A 405 -7.05 -8.32 -9.97
CA CYS A 405 -6.27 -9.48 -9.55
C CYS A 405 -5.75 -9.31 -8.11
N SER A 406 -5.94 -10.33 -7.27
CA SER A 406 -5.49 -10.31 -5.87
C SER A 406 -3.96 -10.32 -5.72
N VAL A 407 -3.20 -10.88 -6.67
CA VAL A 407 -1.73 -10.94 -6.61
C VAL A 407 -1.10 -9.54 -6.61
N PRO A 408 -1.31 -8.70 -7.64
CA PRO A 408 -0.80 -7.33 -7.65
C PRO A 408 -1.38 -6.48 -6.53
N ALA A 409 -2.63 -6.73 -6.14
CA ALA A 409 -3.27 -6.03 -5.03
C ALA A 409 -2.52 -6.22 -3.71
N ILE A 410 -2.20 -7.48 -3.36
CA ILE A 410 -1.41 -7.81 -2.17
C ILE A 410 -0.02 -7.19 -2.25
N MET A 411 0.63 -7.24 -3.42
CA MET A 411 1.95 -6.62 -3.61
C MET A 411 1.91 -5.09 -3.49
N ALA A 412 0.81 -4.44 -3.91
CA ALA A 412 0.63 -3.00 -3.79
C ALA A 412 0.52 -2.53 -2.32
N THR A 413 0.20 -3.43 -1.38
CA THR A 413 0.14 -3.07 0.06
C THR A 413 1.48 -2.61 0.63
N ARG A 414 2.61 -2.84 -0.05
CA ARG A 414 3.93 -2.32 0.33
C ARG A 414 4.01 -0.80 0.36
N THR A 415 3.14 -0.12 -0.36
CA THR A 415 3.07 1.35 -0.36
C THR A 415 2.40 1.93 0.89
N LEU A 416 1.84 1.06 1.74
CA LEU A 416 1.21 1.46 2.99
C LEU A 416 2.28 1.65 4.07
N ALA A 417 2.31 2.84 4.66
CA ALA A 417 3.29 3.21 5.68
C ALA A 417 3.09 2.46 7.02
N SER A 418 1.84 2.17 7.38
CA SER A 418 1.50 1.46 8.61
C SER A 418 1.52 -0.05 8.41
N GLU A 419 2.29 -0.78 9.22
CA GLU A 419 2.30 -2.24 9.20
C GLU A 419 0.92 -2.83 9.58
N ARG A 420 0.22 -2.18 10.49
CA ARG A 420 -1.16 -2.51 10.87
C ARG A 420 -2.09 -2.43 9.66
N ASP A 421 -2.11 -1.29 8.97
CA ASP A 421 -2.96 -1.07 7.81
C ASP A 421 -2.56 -2.00 6.65
N ARG A 422 -1.26 -2.26 6.48
CA ARG A 422 -0.75 -3.20 5.48
C ARG A 422 -1.26 -4.62 5.73
N ARG A 423 -1.10 -5.13 6.95
CA ARG A 423 -1.57 -6.48 7.31
C ARG A 423 -3.09 -6.60 7.18
N MET A 424 -3.83 -5.61 7.67
CA MET A 424 -5.29 -5.58 7.58
C MET A 424 -5.76 -5.54 6.11
N THR A 425 -5.13 -4.72 5.26
CA THR A 425 -5.46 -4.65 3.83
C THR A 425 -5.15 -5.97 3.11
N ILE A 426 -4.05 -6.65 3.44
CA ILE A 426 -3.73 -7.99 2.90
C ILE A 426 -4.84 -9.00 3.20
N LEU A 427 -5.38 -8.98 4.43
CA LEU A 427 -6.47 -9.87 4.85
C LEU A 427 -7.79 -9.56 4.15
N LEU A 428 -8.05 -8.30 3.84
CA LEU A 428 -9.31 -7.84 3.25
C LEU A 428 -9.34 -7.94 1.72
N THR A 429 -8.19 -7.80 1.07
CA THR A 429 -8.08 -7.82 -0.40
C THR A 429 -8.73 -9.04 -1.06
N PRO A 430 -8.63 -10.28 -0.56
CA PRO A 430 -9.24 -11.44 -1.20
C PRO A 430 -10.77 -11.48 -1.18
N PHE A 431 -11.45 -10.68 -0.35
CA PHE A 431 -12.90 -10.53 -0.39
C PHE A 431 -13.38 -9.75 -1.62
N MET A 432 -12.47 -8.99 -2.26
CA MET A 432 -12.76 -8.36 -3.54
C MET A 432 -12.81 -9.40 -4.65
N SER A 433 -13.86 -9.33 -5.49
CA SER A 433 -14.04 -10.29 -6.56
C SER A 433 -13.07 -10.03 -7.71
N CYS A 434 -12.07 -10.89 -7.89
CA CYS A 434 -11.13 -10.76 -9.01
C CYS A 434 -11.74 -11.25 -10.33
N SER A 435 -11.14 -10.84 -11.46
CA SER A 435 -11.60 -11.17 -12.81
C SER A 435 -11.68 -12.68 -13.09
N ALA A 436 -10.81 -13.49 -12.51
CA ALA A 436 -10.81 -14.95 -12.67
C ALA A 436 -12.07 -15.64 -12.12
N LYS A 437 -12.88 -14.95 -11.30
CA LYS A 437 -14.17 -15.45 -10.81
C LYS A 437 -15.34 -15.15 -11.77
N ILE A 438 -15.17 -14.21 -12.70
CA ILE A 438 -16.24 -13.79 -13.64
C ILE A 438 -16.76 -14.94 -14.49
N PRO A 439 -15.92 -15.83 -15.07
CA PRO A 439 -16.42 -16.98 -15.84
C PRO A 439 -17.32 -17.87 -15.01
N ILE A 440 -16.99 -18.10 -13.72
CA ILE A 440 -17.84 -18.90 -12.82
C ILE A 440 -19.21 -18.25 -12.68
N TYR A 441 -19.23 -16.94 -12.41
CA TYR A 441 -20.49 -16.20 -12.26
C TYR A 441 -21.29 -16.22 -13.56
N GLY A 442 -20.64 -16.01 -14.71
CA GLY A 442 -21.29 -15.99 -16.03
C GLY A 442 -21.99 -17.31 -16.34
N VAL A 443 -21.30 -18.44 -16.20
CA VAL A 443 -21.85 -19.76 -16.47
C VAL A 443 -23.01 -20.09 -15.52
N PHE A 444 -22.86 -19.88 -14.23
CA PHE A 444 -23.92 -20.16 -13.25
C PHE A 444 -25.12 -19.23 -13.37
N THR A 445 -24.90 -17.94 -13.66
CA THR A 445 -26.02 -17.00 -13.84
C THR A 445 -26.78 -17.27 -15.12
N ALA A 446 -26.09 -17.63 -16.18
CA ALA A 446 -26.74 -18.05 -17.45
C ALA A 446 -27.56 -19.34 -17.26
N ALA A 447 -27.08 -20.29 -16.45
CA ALA A 447 -27.73 -21.56 -16.21
C ALA A 447 -28.97 -21.45 -15.30
N PHE A 448 -28.89 -20.70 -14.21
CA PHE A 448 -29.93 -20.68 -13.17
C PHE A 448 -30.72 -19.39 -13.09
N PHE A 449 -30.22 -18.27 -13.63
CA PHE A 449 -30.83 -16.94 -13.51
C PHE A 449 -30.74 -16.15 -14.84
N PRO A 450 -31.20 -16.68 -15.96
CA PRO A 450 -31.02 -16.05 -17.29
C PRO A 450 -31.63 -14.63 -17.33
N ASP A 451 -32.82 -14.46 -16.75
CA ASP A 451 -33.52 -13.15 -16.75
C ASP A 451 -32.93 -12.12 -15.77
N HIS A 452 -32.15 -12.57 -14.80
CA HIS A 452 -31.61 -11.72 -13.71
C HIS A 452 -30.10 -11.82 -13.55
N ALA A 453 -29.38 -12.29 -14.57
CA ALA A 453 -27.94 -12.56 -14.51
C ALA A 453 -27.13 -11.33 -14.03
N ALA A 454 -27.41 -10.16 -14.59
CA ALA A 454 -26.71 -8.92 -14.21
C ALA A 454 -26.97 -8.53 -12.74
N LEU A 455 -28.20 -8.74 -12.25
CA LEU A 455 -28.56 -8.43 -10.86
C LEU A 455 -27.86 -9.37 -9.89
N VAL A 456 -27.80 -10.66 -10.19
CA VAL A 456 -27.08 -11.65 -9.36
C VAL A 456 -25.59 -11.35 -9.35
N MET A 457 -24.98 -11.00 -10.48
CA MET A 457 -23.57 -10.59 -10.52
C MET A 457 -23.31 -9.36 -9.65
N ILE A 458 -24.12 -8.31 -9.76
CA ILE A 458 -24.00 -7.11 -8.91
C ILE A 458 -24.16 -7.49 -7.44
N ALA A 459 -25.14 -8.33 -7.09
CA ALA A 459 -25.35 -8.78 -5.73
C ALA A 459 -24.12 -9.52 -5.15
N LEU A 460 -23.46 -10.35 -5.95
CA LEU A 460 -22.20 -11.02 -5.56
C LEU A 460 -21.09 -10.01 -5.25
N TYR A 461 -20.87 -9.00 -6.12
CA TYR A 461 -19.88 -7.95 -5.87
C TYR A 461 -20.18 -7.18 -4.60
N VAL A 462 -21.43 -6.77 -4.40
CA VAL A 462 -21.88 -6.07 -3.19
C VAL A 462 -21.68 -6.96 -1.96
N THR A 463 -22.01 -8.25 -2.03
CA THR A 463 -21.80 -9.20 -0.94
C THR A 463 -20.32 -9.29 -0.55
N GLY A 464 -19.40 -9.37 -1.50
CA GLY A 464 -17.97 -9.37 -1.22
C GLY A 464 -17.51 -8.11 -0.49
N ILE A 465 -17.97 -6.93 -0.93
CA ILE A 465 -17.66 -5.65 -0.28
C ILE A 465 -18.23 -5.61 1.15
N LEU A 466 -19.48 -6.01 1.35
CA LEU A 466 -20.12 -6.01 2.67
C LEU A 466 -19.42 -6.96 3.65
N VAL A 467 -19.09 -8.17 3.21
CA VAL A 467 -18.32 -9.12 4.03
C VAL A 467 -16.94 -8.55 4.35
N GLY A 468 -16.28 -7.91 3.40
CA GLY A 468 -15.02 -7.20 3.60
C GLY A 468 -15.13 -6.09 4.65
N ILE A 469 -16.18 -5.28 4.62
CA ILE A 469 -16.46 -4.23 5.63
C ILE A 469 -16.70 -4.83 7.03
N VAL A 470 -17.49 -5.88 7.12
CA VAL A 470 -17.75 -6.58 8.39
C VAL A 470 -16.44 -7.18 8.93
N ALA A 471 -15.68 -7.86 8.09
CA ALA A 471 -14.37 -8.42 8.45
C ALA A 471 -13.39 -7.32 8.91
N ALA A 472 -13.38 -6.15 8.25
CA ALA A 472 -12.56 -5.01 8.65
C ALA A 472 -12.91 -4.52 10.06
N LYS A 473 -14.19 -4.36 10.36
CA LYS A 473 -14.66 -3.94 11.70
C LYS A 473 -14.30 -4.98 12.77
N VAL A 474 -14.55 -6.26 12.50
CA VAL A 474 -14.20 -7.34 13.44
C VAL A 474 -12.70 -7.39 13.71
N LEU A 475 -11.88 -7.35 12.65
CA LEU A 475 -10.43 -7.35 12.79
C LEU A 475 -9.89 -6.08 13.48
N GLY A 476 -10.53 -4.93 13.26
CA GLY A 476 -10.14 -3.67 13.90
C GLY A 476 -10.36 -3.68 15.42
N VAL A 477 -11.40 -4.37 15.89
CA VAL A 477 -11.69 -4.50 17.35
C VAL A 477 -10.87 -5.63 17.98
N THR A 478 -10.57 -6.70 17.25
CA THR A 478 -9.97 -7.92 17.82
C THR A 478 -8.44 -7.96 17.65
N ALA A 479 -7.97 -8.02 16.41
CA ALA A 479 -6.56 -8.31 16.10
C ALA A 479 -5.73 -7.06 15.78
N PHE A 480 -6.35 -5.98 15.33
CA PHE A 480 -5.68 -4.76 14.86
C PHE A 480 -6.23 -3.53 15.57
N GLN A 481 -6.10 -3.50 16.89
CA GLN A 481 -6.51 -2.36 17.71
C GLN A 481 -5.66 -1.12 17.40
N GLY A 482 -6.22 0.07 17.60
CA GLY A 482 -5.57 1.36 17.37
C GLY A 482 -6.18 2.15 16.22
N ASN A 483 -5.84 3.43 16.13
CA ASN A 483 -6.35 4.34 15.11
C ASN A 483 -5.54 4.22 13.80
N PRO A 484 -6.18 4.34 12.63
CA PRO A 484 -5.48 4.40 11.36
C PRO A 484 -4.60 5.67 11.32
N VAL A 485 -3.45 5.54 10.67
CA VAL A 485 -2.51 6.67 10.51
C VAL A 485 -3.23 7.83 9.79
N PRO A 486 -3.16 9.07 10.33
CA PRO A 486 -3.71 10.23 9.66
C PRO A 486 -3.13 10.40 8.25
N PHE A 487 -4.02 10.57 7.27
CA PHE A 487 -3.60 10.84 5.90
C PHE A 487 -3.23 12.31 5.74
N VAL A 488 -1.97 12.63 6.01
CA VAL A 488 -1.41 13.96 5.75
C VAL A 488 -0.50 13.83 4.54
N MET A 489 -1.00 14.17 3.35
CA MET A 489 -0.22 14.14 2.12
C MET A 489 -0.54 15.36 1.26
N GLU A 490 0.51 15.96 0.71
CA GLU A 490 0.34 16.93 -0.38
C GLU A 490 -0.15 16.21 -1.61
N LEU A 491 -1.18 16.77 -2.25
CA LEU A 491 -1.58 16.31 -3.56
C LEU A 491 -0.49 16.75 -4.56
N PRO A 492 0.26 15.83 -5.17
CA PRO A 492 1.31 16.20 -6.13
C PRO A 492 0.67 16.89 -7.33
N ASN A 493 1.36 17.84 -7.97
CA ASN A 493 0.89 18.41 -9.21
C ASN A 493 0.68 17.34 -10.28
N TYR A 494 -0.34 17.48 -11.13
CA TYR A 494 -0.51 16.57 -12.24
C TYR A 494 0.65 16.68 -13.20
N ARG A 495 1.20 15.51 -13.56
CA ARG A 495 2.31 15.40 -14.50
C ARG A 495 1.90 14.47 -15.64
N PHE A 496 2.45 14.72 -16.83
CA PHE A 496 2.35 13.73 -17.90
C PHE A 496 3.20 12.51 -17.54
N PRO A 497 2.64 11.29 -17.71
CA PRO A 497 3.36 10.08 -17.39
C PRO A 497 4.62 9.93 -18.26
N SER A 498 5.73 9.60 -17.65
CA SER A 498 6.99 9.34 -18.34
C SER A 498 6.94 7.95 -18.98
N ALA A 499 7.03 7.87 -20.31
CA ALA A 499 7.02 6.59 -21.03
C ALA A 499 8.12 5.63 -20.54
N LYS A 500 9.28 6.16 -20.14
CA LYS A 500 10.39 5.37 -19.59
C LYS A 500 10.03 4.79 -18.21
N SER A 501 9.46 5.60 -17.31
CA SER A 501 9.07 5.16 -15.96
C SER A 501 7.96 4.12 -16.02
N VAL A 502 6.91 4.38 -16.82
CA VAL A 502 5.79 3.45 -17.02
C VAL A 502 6.29 2.13 -17.62
N GLY A 503 7.13 2.18 -18.67
CA GLY A 503 7.69 0.98 -19.29
C GLY A 503 8.56 0.16 -18.34
N GLN A 504 9.41 0.81 -17.55
CA GLN A 504 10.25 0.14 -16.55
C GLN A 504 9.41 -0.50 -15.45
N LEU A 505 8.40 0.21 -14.93
CA LEU A 505 7.51 -0.31 -13.90
C LEU A 505 6.70 -1.50 -14.40
N CYS A 506 6.17 -1.43 -15.64
CA CYS A 506 5.49 -2.56 -16.29
C CYS A 506 6.41 -3.78 -16.44
N TRP A 507 7.65 -3.57 -16.87
CA TRP A 507 8.63 -4.65 -17.02
C TRP A 507 8.98 -5.31 -15.68
N ASP A 508 9.23 -4.52 -14.65
CA ASP A 508 9.56 -5.02 -13.31
C ASP A 508 8.40 -5.84 -12.72
N LYS A 509 7.17 -5.38 -12.90
CA LYS A 509 5.97 -6.12 -12.48
C LYS A 509 5.74 -7.39 -13.27
N ALA A 510 5.92 -7.33 -14.60
CA ALA A 510 5.81 -8.50 -15.48
C ALA A 510 6.87 -9.56 -15.13
N LYS A 511 8.12 -9.14 -14.94
CA LYS A 511 9.23 -10.01 -14.54
C LYS A 511 8.99 -10.65 -13.18
N ASP A 512 8.51 -9.86 -12.21
CA ASP A 512 8.17 -10.36 -10.88
C ASP A 512 7.04 -11.40 -10.95
N PHE A 513 6.02 -11.18 -11.77
CA PHE A 513 4.95 -12.14 -11.99
C PHE A 513 5.45 -13.42 -12.65
N LEU A 514 6.19 -13.31 -13.77
CA LEU A 514 6.76 -14.46 -14.48
C LEU A 514 7.64 -15.32 -13.58
N THR A 515 8.60 -14.69 -12.87
CA THR A 515 9.56 -15.46 -12.07
C THR A 515 8.91 -16.22 -10.92
N ARG A 516 7.82 -15.69 -10.37
CA ARG A 516 7.20 -16.20 -9.13
C ARG A 516 5.94 -17.02 -9.38
N ALA A 517 5.05 -16.54 -10.22
CA ALA A 517 3.84 -17.26 -10.57
C ALA A 517 4.18 -18.55 -11.35
N PHE A 518 5.12 -18.45 -12.29
CA PHE A 518 5.57 -19.59 -13.08
C PHE A 518 6.06 -20.75 -12.21
N THR A 519 6.97 -20.51 -11.26
CA THR A 519 7.54 -21.60 -10.44
C THR A 519 6.47 -22.30 -9.58
N ILE A 520 5.60 -21.52 -8.92
CA ILE A 520 4.63 -22.08 -7.97
C ILE A 520 3.48 -22.73 -8.70
N ILE A 521 2.97 -22.11 -9.76
CA ILE A 521 1.86 -22.65 -10.53
C ILE A 521 2.33 -23.88 -11.31
N PHE A 522 3.54 -23.86 -11.86
CA PHE A 522 4.14 -25.01 -12.52
C PHE A 522 4.19 -26.24 -11.62
N VAL A 523 4.70 -26.08 -10.38
CA VAL A 523 4.72 -27.21 -9.43
C VAL A 523 3.29 -27.64 -9.07
N ALA A 524 2.38 -26.69 -8.86
CA ALA A 524 1.00 -27.00 -8.52
C ALA A 524 0.26 -27.73 -9.65
N THR A 525 0.49 -27.35 -10.91
CA THR A 525 -0.14 -28.04 -12.07
C THR A 525 0.39 -29.47 -12.24
N ILE A 526 1.68 -29.71 -12.02
CA ILE A 526 2.24 -31.07 -12.03
C ILE A 526 1.62 -31.92 -10.91
N VAL A 527 1.45 -31.36 -9.71
CA VAL A 527 0.82 -32.06 -8.59
C VAL A 527 -0.64 -32.42 -8.91
N VAL A 528 -1.39 -31.48 -9.51
CA VAL A 528 -2.79 -31.75 -9.90
C VAL A 528 -2.86 -32.76 -11.03
N TRP A 529 -2.02 -32.63 -12.06
CA TRP A 529 -1.93 -33.64 -13.10
C TRP A 529 -1.67 -35.03 -12.53
N PHE A 530 -0.72 -35.15 -11.58
CA PHE A 530 -0.44 -36.43 -10.91
C PHE A 530 -1.67 -36.95 -10.16
N LEU A 531 -2.36 -36.10 -9.41
CA LEU A 531 -3.55 -36.49 -8.65
C LEU A 531 -4.74 -36.85 -9.56
N GLN A 532 -4.80 -36.30 -10.76
CA GLN A 532 -5.87 -36.64 -11.76
C GLN A 532 -5.57 -37.89 -12.54
N THR A 533 -4.29 -38.20 -12.79
CA THR A 533 -3.85 -39.25 -13.69
C THR A 533 -3.73 -40.61 -12.99
N PHE A 534 -3.51 -40.61 -11.67
CA PHE A 534 -3.27 -41.83 -10.91
C PHE A 534 -4.37 -42.17 -9.90
N ASP A 535 -4.63 -43.48 -9.69
CA ASP A 535 -5.46 -43.97 -8.61
C ASP A 535 -4.67 -44.13 -7.29
N THR A 536 -5.32 -44.61 -6.21
CA THR A 536 -4.71 -44.86 -4.90
C THR A 536 -3.63 -45.96 -4.93
N ARG A 537 -3.53 -46.72 -6.03
CA ARG A 537 -2.51 -47.76 -6.24
C ARG A 537 -1.45 -47.35 -7.25
N LEU A 538 -1.45 -46.08 -7.68
CA LEU A 538 -0.56 -45.54 -8.72
C LEU A 538 -0.74 -46.16 -10.11
N ASN A 539 -1.91 -46.69 -10.43
CA ASN A 539 -2.26 -47.09 -11.78
C ASN A 539 -2.82 -45.90 -12.54
N LEU A 540 -2.62 -45.93 -13.88
CA LEU A 540 -3.26 -44.94 -14.77
C LEU A 540 -4.76 -45.11 -14.75
N VAL A 541 -5.47 -44.01 -14.59
CA VAL A 541 -6.92 -43.99 -14.51
C VAL A 541 -7.51 -43.60 -15.88
N ALA A 542 -8.39 -44.42 -16.41
CA ALA A 542 -9.14 -44.13 -17.63
C ALA A 542 -10.35 -43.22 -17.35
N ASP A 543 -10.90 -43.28 -16.13
CA ASP A 543 -12.06 -42.50 -15.68
C ASP A 543 -11.64 -41.59 -14.50
N SER A 544 -11.78 -40.30 -14.66
CA SER A 544 -11.44 -39.29 -13.63
C SER A 544 -12.11 -39.51 -12.28
N ALA A 545 -13.23 -40.28 -12.23
CA ALA A 545 -13.94 -40.62 -11.00
C ALA A 545 -13.11 -41.50 -10.05
N ASN A 546 -12.16 -42.28 -10.60
CA ASN A 546 -11.29 -43.17 -9.82
C ASN A 546 -9.94 -42.57 -9.46
N SER A 547 -9.72 -41.29 -9.76
CA SER A 547 -8.47 -40.61 -9.52
C SER A 547 -8.23 -40.35 -8.02
N LEU A 548 -6.96 -40.18 -7.67
CA LEU A 548 -6.58 -39.67 -6.33
C LEU A 548 -7.28 -38.35 -5.99
N LEU A 549 -7.41 -37.45 -6.96
CA LEU A 549 -8.08 -36.17 -6.79
C LEU A 549 -9.57 -36.32 -6.46
N ALA A 550 -10.26 -37.27 -7.15
CA ALA A 550 -11.65 -37.59 -6.86
C ALA A 550 -11.81 -38.21 -5.47
N THR A 551 -10.88 -39.05 -5.05
CA THR A 551 -10.87 -39.67 -3.70
C THR A 551 -10.72 -38.57 -2.62
N VAL A 552 -9.81 -37.59 -2.79
CA VAL A 552 -9.66 -36.44 -1.90
C VAL A 552 -10.92 -35.57 -1.93
N GLY A 553 -11.50 -35.34 -3.11
CA GLY A 553 -12.77 -34.62 -3.26
C GLY A 553 -13.92 -35.28 -2.49
N ALA A 554 -14.05 -36.62 -2.60
CA ALA A 554 -15.05 -37.38 -1.87
C ALA A 554 -14.85 -37.34 -0.35
N TRP A 555 -13.60 -37.31 0.13
CA TRP A 555 -13.31 -37.17 1.56
C TRP A 555 -13.68 -35.79 2.12
N ILE A 556 -13.55 -34.73 1.32
CA ILE A 556 -13.88 -33.36 1.71
C ILE A 556 -15.37 -33.03 1.48
N ALA A 557 -16.05 -33.72 0.56
CA ALA A 557 -17.44 -33.46 0.19
C ALA A 557 -18.43 -33.35 1.39
N PRO A 558 -18.34 -34.17 2.45
CA PRO A 558 -19.22 -34.06 3.61
C PRO A 558 -19.14 -32.67 4.31
N LEU A 559 -18.02 -31.96 4.21
CA LEU A 559 -17.86 -30.62 4.76
C LEU A 559 -18.77 -29.60 4.06
N PHE A 560 -19.10 -29.83 2.81
CA PHE A 560 -19.95 -28.95 1.99
C PHE A 560 -21.44 -29.37 1.95
N ALA A 561 -21.77 -30.55 2.51
CA ALA A 561 -23.14 -31.01 2.60
C ALA A 561 -24.09 -30.02 3.31
N PRO A 562 -23.68 -29.36 4.44
CA PRO A 562 -24.52 -28.35 5.10
C PRO A 562 -24.72 -27.08 4.25
N LEU A 563 -23.95 -26.87 3.20
CA LEU A 563 -24.04 -25.74 2.26
C LEU A 563 -24.92 -26.08 1.04
N GLY A 564 -25.41 -27.33 0.95
CA GLY A 564 -26.26 -27.82 -0.13
C GLY A 564 -25.51 -28.37 -1.35
N PHE A 565 -24.17 -28.41 -1.38
CA PHE A 565 -23.37 -28.89 -2.51
C PHE A 565 -22.29 -29.91 -2.09
N GLY A 566 -22.68 -30.93 -1.33
CA GLY A 566 -21.80 -32.00 -0.83
C GLY A 566 -21.46 -33.09 -1.87
N ASP A 567 -21.39 -32.78 -3.16
CA ASP A 567 -20.97 -33.69 -4.21
C ASP A 567 -19.43 -33.70 -4.35
N TRP A 568 -18.86 -34.90 -4.58
CA TRP A 568 -17.41 -35.02 -4.74
C TRP A 568 -16.87 -34.29 -5.97
N ARG A 569 -17.65 -34.17 -7.06
CA ARG A 569 -17.28 -33.42 -8.27
C ARG A 569 -17.13 -31.93 -7.97
N VAL A 570 -18.08 -31.40 -7.22
CA VAL A 570 -18.04 -30.00 -6.77
C VAL A 570 -16.85 -29.76 -5.84
N SER A 571 -16.58 -30.66 -4.90
CA SER A 571 -15.43 -30.55 -4.00
C SER A 571 -14.11 -30.63 -4.76
N THR A 572 -14.00 -31.52 -5.75
CA THR A 572 -12.85 -31.64 -6.64
C THR A 572 -12.61 -30.35 -7.43
N SER A 573 -13.68 -29.75 -7.97
CA SER A 573 -13.58 -28.47 -8.70
C SER A 573 -13.12 -27.30 -7.80
N LEU A 574 -13.49 -27.29 -6.53
CA LEU A 574 -13.00 -26.28 -5.57
C LEU A 574 -11.52 -26.46 -5.24
N ILE A 575 -11.01 -27.69 -5.22
CA ILE A 575 -9.58 -27.97 -5.02
C ILE A 575 -8.77 -27.47 -6.23
N THR A 576 -9.20 -27.78 -7.46
CA THR A 576 -8.54 -27.25 -8.67
C THR A 576 -8.66 -25.74 -8.75
N GLY A 577 -9.81 -25.18 -8.38
CA GLY A 577 -10.05 -23.74 -8.27
C GLY A 577 -9.23 -23.01 -7.20
N PHE A 578 -8.60 -23.74 -6.29
CA PHE A 578 -7.57 -23.15 -5.41
C PHE A 578 -6.29 -22.86 -6.18
N ILE A 579 -5.96 -23.64 -7.18
CA ILE A 579 -4.77 -23.39 -8.02
C ILE A 579 -5.03 -22.20 -8.93
N ALA A 580 -6.12 -22.29 -9.73
CA ALA A 580 -6.56 -21.25 -10.63
C ALA A 580 -8.10 -21.22 -10.63
N LYS A 581 -8.70 -20.06 -10.39
CA LYS A 581 -10.15 -19.93 -10.18
C LYS A 581 -10.96 -20.38 -11.39
N GLU A 582 -10.48 -20.11 -12.57
CA GLU A 582 -11.09 -20.53 -13.85
C GLU A 582 -11.18 -22.04 -14.00
N SER A 583 -10.28 -22.79 -13.36
CA SER A 583 -10.29 -24.27 -13.42
C SER A 583 -11.51 -24.91 -12.75
N VAL A 584 -12.27 -24.14 -11.96
CA VAL A 584 -13.54 -24.64 -11.37
C VAL A 584 -14.51 -25.10 -12.46
N ILE A 585 -14.73 -24.26 -13.48
CA ILE A 585 -15.67 -24.56 -14.56
C ILE A 585 -15.13 -25.67 -15.43
N SER A 586 -13.86 -25.62 -15.86
CA SER A 586 -13.25 -26.66 -16.69
C SER A 586 -13.30 -28.03 -16.01
N THR A 587 -13.01 -28.08 -14.69
CA THR A 587 -13.10 -29.35 -13.94
C THR A 587 -14.53 -29.86 -13.84
N LEU A 588 -15.51 -28.98 -13.57
CA LEU A 588 -16.92 -29.37 -13.55
C LEU A 588 -17.34 -29.91 -14.91
N GLY A 589 -16.94 -29.29 -16.03
CA GLY A 589 -17.22 -29.75 -17.37
C GLY A 589 -16.68 -31.16 -17.65
N ILE A 590 -15.42 -31.39 -17.31
CA ILE A 590 -14.78 -32.71 -17.45
C ILE A 590 -15.50 -33.75 -16.58
N LEU A 591 -15.79 -33.48 -15.33
CA LEU A 591 -16.37 -34.42 -14.37
C LEU A 591 -17.87 -34.67 -14.62
N THR A 592 -18.55 -33.83 -15.38
CA THR A 592 -19.94 -34.01 -15.79
C THR A 592 -20.06 -34.63 -17.19
N GLY A 593 -18.94 -34.85 -17.88
CA GLY A 593 -18.93 -35.41 -19.24
C GLY A 593 -19.34 -34.39 -20.33
N ALA A 594 -19.50 -33.12 -19.98
CA ALA A 594 -19.88 -32.04 -20.89
C ALA A 594 -18.72 -31.48 -21.74
N GLY A 595 -17.49 -31.89 -21.45
CA GLY A 595 -16.30 -31.39 -22.13
C GLY A 595 -15.90 -29.98 -21.68
N ALA A 596 -15.33 -29.19 -22.59
CA ALA A 596 -14.89 -27.82 -22.28
C ALA A 596 -16.05 -26.83 -22.05
N ASP A 597 -17.18 -27.06 -22.71
CA ASP A 597 -18.41 -26.26 -22.62
C ASP A 597 -19.37 -26.88 -21.61
N VAL A 598 -19.40 -26.35 -20.39
CA VAL A 598 -20.34 -26.81 -19.38
C VAL A 598 -21.76 -26.42 -19.76
N THR A 599 -22.58 -27.42 -20.09
CA THR A 599 -23.99 -27.20 -20.47
C THR A 599 -24.85 -26.90 -19.23
N VAL A 600 -25.94 -26.15 -19.44
CA VAL A 600 -26.95 -25.85 -18.40
C VAL A 600 -27.52 -27.14 -17.79
N GLU A 601 -27.73 -28.17 -18.63
CA GLU A 601 -28.22 -29.48 -18.20
C GLU A 601 -27.24 -30.19 -17.25
N ALA A 602 -25.96 -30.15 -17.56
CA ALA A 602 -24.93 -30.75 -16.72
C ALA A 602 -24.86 -30.09 -15.32
N LEU A 603 -24.96 -28.76 -15.24
CA LEU A 603 -25.04 -28.06 -13.97
C LEU A 603 -26.34 -28.31 -13.21
N GLY A 604 -27.47 -28.42 -13.94
CA GLY A 604 -28.78 -28.74 -13.36
C GLY A 604 -28.85 -30.13 -12.70
N SER A 605 -27.97 -31.05 -13.09
CA SER A 605 -27.81 -32.33 -12.40
C SER A 605 -27.13 -32.27 -11.04
N LEU A 606 -26.32 -31.22 -10.81
CA LEU A 606 -25.51 -31.04 -9.59
C LEU A 606 -26.05 -29.98 -8.64
N PHE A 607 -26.72 -28.96 -9.19
CA PHE A 607 -27.18 -27.80 -8.44
C PHE A 607 -28.67 -27.52 -8.67
N SER A 608 -29.32 -27.08 -7.63
CA SER A 608 -30.59 -26.34 -7.69
C SER A 608 -30.31 -24.84 -7.70
N PRO A 609 -31.26 -23.95 -8.00
CA PRO A 609 -31.05 -22.50 -7.91
C PRO A 609 -30.55 -22.02 -6.54
N VAL A 610 -31.05 -22.61 -5.45
CA VAL A 610 -30.65 -22.30 -4.08
C VAL A 610 -29.19 -22.73 -3.79
N THR A 611 -28.84 -23.95 -4.19
CA THR A 611 -27.48 -24.47 -4.01
C THR A 611 -26.48 -23.75 -4.92
N ALA A 612 -26.91 -23.29 -6.10
CA ALA A 612 -26.10 -22.49 -6.99
C ALA A 612 -25.73 -21.13 -6.39
N VAL A 613 -26.68 -20.44 -5.73
CA VAL A 613 -26.38 -19.18 -4.99
C VAL A 613 -25.40 -19.44 -3.86
N SER A 614 -25.61 -20.50 -3.07
CA SER A 614 -24.69 -20.89 -1.99
C SER A 614 -23.28 -21.14 -2.51
N PHE A 615 -23.13 -21.89 -3.60
CA PHE A 615 -21.86 -22.17 -4.24
C PHE A 615 -21.19 -20.91 -4.80
N LEU A 616 -21.96 -20.00 -5.43
CA LEU A 616 -21.45 -18.72 -5.92
C LEU A 616 -20.90 -17.85 -4.77
N VAL A 617 -21.60 -17.78 -3.65
CA VAL A 617 -21.14 -17.04 -2.46
C VAL A 617 -19.89 -17.70 -1.86
N PHE A 618 -19.85 -19.04 -1.83
CA PHE A 618 -18.65 -19.74 -1.38
C PHE A 618 -17.46 -19.44 -2.28
N THR A 619 -17.62 -19.55 -3.61
CA THR A 619 -16.56 -19.29 -4.59
C THR A 619 -16.10 -17.83 -4.61
N LEU A 620 -17.00 -16.90 -4.25
CA LEU A 620 -16.67 -15.50 -4.05
C LEU A 620 -15.69 -15.30 -2.87
N LEU A 621 -15.95 -15.94 -1.73
CA LEU A 621 -15.31 -15.62 -0.45
C LEU A 621 -14.16 -16.54 -0.06
N TYR A 622 -14.11 -17.80 -0.60
CA TYR A 622 -13.08 -18.76 -0.19
C TYR A 622 -11.68 -18.30 -0.65
N THR A 623 -10.68 -18.93 -0.06
CA THR A 623 -9.26 -18.59 -0.26
C THR A 623 -8.92 -18.21 -1.71
N PRO A 624 -8.11 -17.19 -1.95
CA PRO A 624 -7.68 -16.84 -3.31
C PRO A 624 -6.78 -17.94 -3.90
N CYS A 625 -6.38 -17.78 -5.16
CA CYS A 625 -5.51 -18.74 -5.84
C CYS A 625 -4.15 -18.90 -5.15
N VAL A 626 -3.45 -20.01 -5.45
CA VAL A 626 -2.12 -20.33 -4.89
C VAL A 626 -1.12 -19.18 -5.11
N ALA A 627 -1.17 -18.51 -6.27
CA ALA A 627 -0.34 -17.36 -6.56
C ALA A 627 -0.57 -16.20 -5.57
N ALA A 628 -1.82 -15.93 -5.21
CA ALA A 628 -2.16 -14.88 -4.24
C ALA A 628 -1.74 -15.28 -2.81
N ILE A 629 -1.92 -16.53 -2.40
CA ILE A 629 -1.42 -17.02 -1.10
C ILE A 629 0.11 -16.97 -1.03
N SER A 630 0.81 -17.23 -2.13
CA SER A 630 2.25 -17.04 -2.22
C SER A 630 2.65 -15.56 -2.02
N ALA A 631 1.89 -14.62 -2.61
CA ALA A 631 2.09 -13.20 -2.37
C ALA A 631 1.84 -12.85 -0.88
N VAL A 632 0.78 -13.38 -0.27
CA VAL A 632 0.51 -13.23 1.18
C VAL A 632 1.66 -13.75 2.02
N LYS A 633 2.18 -14.97 1.74
CA LYS A 633 3.34 -15.55 2.44
C LYS A 633 4.53 -14.60 2.42
N ARG A 634 4.79 -14.00 1.30
CA ARG A 634 5.92 -13.07 1.13
C ARG A 634 5.71 -11.76 1.89
N GLU A 635 4.52 -11.17 1.79
CA GLU A 635 4.23 -9.89 2.45
C GLU A 635 4.12 -10.01 3.98
N LEU A 636 3.67 -11.17 4.48
CA LEU A 636 3.60 -11.44 5.92
C LEU A 636 4.87 -12.12 6.48
N GLY A 637 5.83 -12.48 5.62
CA GLY A 637 7.11 -13.08 5.99
C GLY A 637 7.03 -14.51 6.59
N SER A 638 5.85 -15.16 6.55
CA SER A 638 5.64 -16.48 7.20
C SER A 638 4.64 -17.35 6.46
N GLY A 639 5.01 -18.61 6.22
CA GLY A 639 4.11 -19.61 5.62
C GLY A 639 2.91 -19.94 6.52
N TRP A 640 3.12 -20.00 7.83
CA TRP A 640 2.05 -20.27 8.79
C TRP A 640 1.01 -19.15 8.84
N LYS A 641 1.45 -17.88 8.74
CA LYS A 641 0.53 -16.75 8.65
C LYS A 641 -0.29 -16.81 7.36
N ALA A 642 0.33 -17.16 6.23
CA ALA A 642 -0.38 -17.31 4.96
C ALA A 642 -1.39 -18.47 4.99
N ALA A 643 -1.05 -19.60 5.59
CA ALA A 643 -1.98 -20.71 5.82
C ALA A 643 -3.14 -20.29 6.74
N GLY A 644 -2.86 -19.52 7.79
CA GLY A 644 -3.89 -18.95 8.68
C GLY A 644 -4.85 -18.03 7.92
N VAL A 645 -4.35 -17.20 7.00
CA VAL A 645 -5.18 -16.36 6.11
C VAL A 645 -6.07 -17.22 5.23
N ALA A 646 -5.52 -18.24 4.56
CA ALA A 646 -6.30 -19.14 3.71
C ALA A 646 -7.41 -19.85 4.49
N LEU A 647 -7.09 -20.39 5.67
CA LEU A 647 -8.06 -21.07 6.53
C LEU A 647 -9.15 -20.11 7.06
N SER A 648 -8.78 -18.90 7.49
CA SER A 648 -9.75 -17.90 7.95
C SER A 648 -10.72 -17.50 6.84
N GLN A 649 -10.27 -17.34 5.62
CA GLN A 649 -11.11 -17.03 4.47
C GLN A 649 -12.04 -18.20 4.10
N CYS A 650 -11.55 -19.43 4.12
CA CYS A 650 -12.39 -20.62 3.95
C CYS A 650 -13.46 -20.70 5.05
N ALA A 651 -13.12 -20.40 6.30
CA ALA A 651 -14.07 -20.39 7.41
C ALA A 651 -15.14 -19.31 7.23
N VAL A 652 -14.76 -18.08 6.85
CA VAL A 652 -15.71 -17.01 6.54
C VAL A 652 -16.62 -17.38 5.38
N ALA A 653 -16.03 -17.92 4.29
CA ALA A 653 -16.80 -18.39 3.13
C ALA A 653 -17.82 -19.46 3.52
N TRP A 654 -17.41 -20.41 4.34
CA TRP A 654 -18.27 -21.49 4.83
C TRP A 654 -19.44 -20.93 5.66
N VAL A 655 -19.18 -20.06 6.63
CA VAL A 655 -20.20 -19.47 7.51
C VAL A 655 -21.19 -18.64 6.69
N VAL A 656 -20.68 -17.75 5.82
CA VAL A 656 -21.55 -16.87 5.02
C VAL A 656 -22.40 -17.69 4.03
N SER A 657 -21.79 -18.69 3.37
CA SER A 657 -22.49 -19.56 2.44
C SER A 657 -23.56 -20.41 3.15
N PHE A 658 -23.26 -20.91 4.35
CA PHE A 658 -24.22 -21.61 5.21
C PHE A 658 -25.43 -20.73 5.53
N LEU A 659 -25.20 -19.50 5.97
CA LEU A 659 -26.27 -18.54 6.24
C LEU A 659 -27.11 -18.25 5.00
N VAL A 660 -26.46 -17.98 3.86
CA VAL A 660 -27.16 -17.72 2.59
C VAL A 660 -27.98 -18.90 2.15
N TYR A 661 -27.46 -20.13 2.25
CA TYR A 661 -28.17 -21.35 1.90
C TYR A 661 -29.45 -21.53 2.72
N HIS A 662 -29.34 -21.42 4.06
CA HIS A 662 -30.49 -21.61 4.96
C HIS A 662 -31.52 -20.48 4.87
N ILE A 663 -31.06 -19.22 4.66
CA ILE A 663 -31.97 -18.11 4.39
C ILE A 663 -32.72 -18.31 3.06
N ALA A 664 -32.00 -18.73 2.01
CA ALA A 664 -32.64 -18.99 0.72
C ALA A 664 -33.67 -20.14 0.78
N LEU A 665 -33.40 -21.18 1.58
CA LEU A 665 -34.37 -22.29 1.83
C LEU A 665 -35.63 -21.82 2.58
N LEU A 666 -35.56 -20.73 3.33
CA LEU A 666 -36.74 -20.18 4.02
C LEU A 666 -37.59 -19.28 3.10
N ILE A 667 -37.03 -18.80 2.01
CA ILE A 667 -37.72 -17.89 1.08
C ILE A 667 -38.35 -18.63 -0.09
N VAL A 668 -37.76 -19.74 -0.49
CA VAL A 668 -38.24 -20.62 -1.58
C VAL A 668 -39.07 -21.75 -1.01
#